data_872c253f8c2b6d64e7e0264219d3fe04
#
_entry.id   872c253f8c2b6d64e7e0264219d3fe04
#
_cell.length_a   1.000
_cell.length_b   1.000
_cell.length_c   1.000
_cell.angle_alpha   90.00
_cell.angle_beta   90.00
_cell.angle_gamma   90.00
#
_symmetry.space_group_name_H-M   'P 1'
#
loop_
_entity.id
_entity.type
_entity.pdbx_description
1 polymer ?
#
loop_
_entity_poly.entity_id
_entity_poly.type
_entity_poly.pdbx_seq_one_letter_code
_entity_poly.pdbx_strand_id
1 'polypeptide(L)'
;MSRVGASGWVVLKFGGTSVSSPSNWASIAATARQRLDNGDRVLIVHSALSGVTDRLETLLNDAVAGDFTAALDALRTRHETLIQQLGIKSPGALERWWRELAELLQQIVVARGVDDRGRARIMAMGELLATTIGEAYLQARGLPAMWLDARDWLRAEAREAATQRANYLSATCDFRPNTALQERMASLGTLLITQGFIASDAAGDTVLLGRGGSDTSGAYFAALLNARQLEIWTDVPGMFSANPRATPAARQLLELTYDEAQEIATAGAKVLHPRCLLPVRQYDIPLYVFATQVPSMRGTRISAAPVSELAQVKAVCVKKGVTLVSMDSPGMWHQVGFLADAFQVFKQHGMSVDQVSTSETNVTVSLDPQANALDASALAALQRDLAPLCRAEIIGPCASVSLVGQNIRGILHRLGSALELLADRRIYLVSQAANDLNLTFVVDQDQGDRLVESLHELLVEPVRDDLVLGPTWSQLFQPAEVAVTTSRPWWEVRRAQLLELMQGRHCAYVYDGETLRERCRELRSMRSIARVSYAMKANPHPQVLRTVSEEGLALECVSRGELERVFETLPGIDPQHVLYTPNFAPREEYAWALARGVQVTLDSLHPIEQWPELFSGRNIFVRLDPGGGRGHHQHVRTAGSQSKFGVAQNEIDRFVTAADRAGARIVGLHAHAGSGILTLDSWVDTARFMIAVRAQFPHARVFDLGGGLGIPTRQGGRRLDLSALDAALAE
;
A
#
# COMPACT_ATOMS: atom_id res chain seq x y z
N MET A 1 -12.85 29.78 -7.82
CA MET A 1 -14.07 30.63 -7.82
C MET A 1 -14.88 30.26 -6.59
N SER A 2 -15.38 31.23 -5.81
CA SER A 2 -16.26 30.94 -4.68
C SER A 2 -17.60 30.44 -5.22
N ARG A 3 -18.14 29.39 -4.61
CA ARG A 3 -19.44 28.81 -4.94
C ARG A 3 -20.53 29.88 -4.74
N VAL A 4 -21.35 30.12 -5.76
CA VAL A 4 -22.47 31.06 -5.66
C VAL A 4 -23.49 30.51 -4.65
N GLY A 5 -23.82 31.29 -3.61
CA GLY A 5 -24.75 30.91 -2.55
C GLY A 5 -24.16 30.08 -1.40
N ALA A 6 -22.84 29.82 -1.36
CA ALA A 6 -22.19 29.19 -0.21
C ALA A 6 -22.19 30.15 0.99
N SER A 7 -22.34 29.60 2.20
CA SER A 7 -22.17 30.34 3.45
C SER A 7 -20.68 30.65 3.69
N GLY A 8 -20.38 31.57 4.60
CA GLY A 8 -19.00 31.88 5.00
C GLY A 8 -18.37 30.79 5.90
N TRP A 9 -18.97 29.61 6.04
CA TRP A 9 -18.48 28.54 6.88
C TRP A 9 -17.46 27.64 6.19
N VAL A 10 -16.39 27.27 6.91
CA VAL A 10 -15.47 26.20 6.60
C VAL A 10 -15.53 25.16 7.72
N VAL A 11 -15.76 23.90 7.36
CA VAL A 11 -15.78 22.81 8.34
C VAL A 11 -14.45 22.09 8.31
N LEU A 12 -13.77 22.04 9.47
CA LEU A 12 -12.48 21.37 9.66
C LEU A 12 -12.73 20.10 10.48
N LYS A 13 -12.56 18.93 9.87
CA LYS A 13 -12.68 17.65 10.58
C LYS A 13 -11.30 17.08 10.90
N PHE A 14 -11.05 16.75 12.16
CA PHE A 14 -9.81 16.13 12.63
C PHE A 14 -10.06 14.72 13.17
N GLY A 15 -9.22 13.76 12.74
CA GLY A 15 -9.25 12.38 13.22
C GLY A 15 -8.62 12.21 14.59
N GLY A 16 -8.78 11.04 15.21
CA GLY A 16 -8.26 10.75 16.55
C GLY A 16 -6.74 10.88 16.66
N THR A 17 -5.99 10.49 15.65
CA THR A 17 -4.53 10.67 15.58
C THR A 17 -4.14 12.15 15.55
N SER A 18 -4.93 12.98 14.87
CA SER A 18 -4.71 14.43 14.76
C SER A 18 -4.88 15.16 16.09
N VAL A 19 -5.74 14.67 16.99
CA VAL A 19 -6.05 15.34 18.28
C VAL A 19 -5.31 14.72 19.47
N SER A 20 -4.38 13.79 19.24
CA SER A 20 -3.71 13.03 20.30
C SER A 20 -2.33 13.54 20.70
N SER A 21 -1.80 14.62 20.09
CA SER A 21 -0.46 15.13 20.39
C SER A 21 -0.39 16.67 20.43
N PRO A 22 0.51 17.25 21.23
CA PRO A 22 0.69 18.71 21.31
C PRO A 22 1.08 19.36 19.98
N SER A 23 1.93 18.72 19.19
CA SER A 23 2.35 19.24 17.88
C SER A 23 1.17 19.38 16.93
N ASN A 24 0.31 18.37 16.89
CA ASN A 24 -0.89 18.40 16.06
C ASN A 24 -1.87 19.48 16.52
N TRP A 25 -2.05 19.67 17.84
CA TRP A 25 -2.90 20.74 18.38
C TRP A 25 -2.36 22.15 18.03
N ALA A 26 -1.03 22.31 17.96
CA ALA A 26 -0.44 23.57 17.44
C ALA A 26 -0.81 23.78 15.97
N SER A 27 -0.77 22.72 15.15
CA SER A 27 -1.21 22.77 13.74
C SER A 27 -2.71 23.08 13.62
N ILE A 28 -3.57 22.48 14.46
CA ILE A 28 -5.02 22.74 14.50
C ILE A 28 -5.27 24.22 14.80
N ALA A 29 -4.63 24.77 15.84
CA ALA A 29 -4.80 26.17 16.20
C ALA A 29 -4.31 27.14 15.10
N ALA A 30 -3.18 26.83 14.47
CA ALA A 30 -2.65 27.62 13.35
C ALA A 30 -3.60 27.59 12.13
N THR A 31 -4.12 26.42 11.78
CA THR A 31 -5.08 26.24 10.68
C THR A 31 -6.39 27.00 10.96
N ALA A 32 -6.95 26.87 12.17
CA ALA A 32 -8.15 27.62 12.54
C ALA A 32 -7.93 29.12 12.45
N ARG A 33 -6.80 29.64 12.97
CA ARG A 33 -6.44 31.05 12.88
C ARG A 33 -6.35 31.51 11.44
N GLN A 34 -5.64 30.76 10.58
CA GLN A 34 -5.51 31.10 9.17
C GLN A 34 -6.88 31.22 8.47
N ARG A 35 -7.84 30.34 8.79
CA ARG A 35 -9.20 30.42 8.21
C ARG A 35 -9.97 31.64 8.73
N LEU A 36 -9.86 31.92 10.02
CA LEU A 36 -10.46 33.14 10.60
C LEU A 36 -9.86 34.42 10.01
N ASP A 37 -8.54 34.48 9.83
CA ASP A 37 -7.84 35.61 9.22
C ASP A 37 -8.25 35.82 7.75
N ASN A 38 -8.65 34.76 7.05
CA ASN A 38 -9.24 34.81 5.72
C ASN A 38 -10.72 35.30 5.71
N GLY A 39 -11.29 35.58 6.86
CA GLY A 39 -12.68 36.02 7.01
C GLY A 39 -13.72 34.89 7.05
N ASP A 40 -13.27 33.64 7.18
CA ASP A 40 -14.18 32.49 7.28
C ASP A 40 -14.74 32.33 8.70
N ARG A 41 -15.91 31.74 8.81
CA ARG A 41 -16.39 31.12 10.04
C ARG A 41 -15.94 29.67 10.08
N VAL A 42 -15.44 29.21 11.20
CA VAL A 42 -14.83 27.88 11.34
C VAL A 42 -15.65 27.02 12.28
N LEU A 43 -16.02 25.83 11.83
CA LEU A 43 -16.52 24.75 12.66
C LEU A 43 -15.49 23.62 12.70
N ILE A 44 -14.91 23.37 13.89
CA ILE A 44 -14.05 22.22 14.12
C ILE A 44 -14.90 21.04 14.57
N VAL A 45 -14.79 19.93 13.85
CA VAL A 45 -15.40 18.63 14.21
C VAL A 45 -14.28 17.65 14.46
N HIS A 46 -14.20 17.05 15.66
CA HIS A 46 -13.14 16.07 15.86
C HIS A 46 -13.56 14.82 16.64
N SER A 47 -12.77 13.78 16.46
CA SER A 47 -12.97 12.45 17.07
C SER A 47 -12.46 12.42 18.52
N ALA A 48 -12.74 11.33 19.22
CA ALA A 48 -12.03 10.94 20.43
C ALA A 48 -10.51 10.83 20.17
N LEU A 49 -9.69 10.83 21.24
CA LEU A 49 -8.26 10.54 21.10
C LEU A 49 -8.02 9.13 20.55
N SER A 50 -6.96 8.96 19.82
CA SER A 50 -6.60 7.66 19.21
C SER A 50 -6.61 6.52 20.24
N GLY A 51 -7.31 5.42 19.94
CA GLY A 51 -7.46 4.25 20.79
C GLY A 51 -8.40 4.42 21.98
N VAL A 52 -9.07 5.57 22.15
CA VAL A 52 -10.03 5.78 23.24
C VAL A 52 -11.32 5.01 22.98
N THR A 53 -11.79 4.95 21.76
CA THR A 53 -12.98 4.18 21.37
C THR A 53 -12.84 2.69 21.73
N ASP A 54 -11.69 2.08 21.42
CA ASP A 54 -11.41 0.68 21.78
C ASP A 54 -11.33 0.47 23.29
N ARG A 55 -10.77 1.47 24.02
CA ARG A 55 -10.71 1.43 25.49
C ARG A 55 -12.09 1.56 26.13
N LEU A 56 -13.00 2.36 25.57
CA LEU A 56 -14.39 2.44 26.03
C LEU A 56 -15.14 1.12 25.79
N GLU A 57 -14.85 0.43 24.69
CA GLU A 57 -15.42 -0.91 24.44
C GLU A 57 -14.88 -1.94 25.44
N THR A 58 -13.59 -1.90 25.76
CA THR A 58 -12.98 -2.75 26.81
C THR A 58 -13.61 -2.42 28.17
N LEU A 59 -13.72 -1.14 28.52
CA LEU A 59 -14.33 -0.66 29.78
C LEU A 59 -15.78 -1.13 29.92
N LEU A 60 -16.54 -1.17 28.85
CA LEU A 60 -17.88 -1.73 28.79
C LEU A 60 -17.91 -3.22 29.15
N ASN A 61 -16.98 -4.01 28.55
CA ASN A 61 -16.88 -5.44 28.82
C ASN A 61 -16.44 -5.70 30.28
N ASP A 62 -15.51 -4.91 30.81
CA ASP A 62 -15.05 -4.99 32.18
C ASP A 62 -16.19 -4.66 33.18
N ALA A 63 -17.02 -3.65 32.90
CA ALA A 63 -18.20 -3.32 33.69
C ALA A 63 -19.24 -4.45 33.69
N VAL A 64 -19.46 -5.12 32.56
CA VAL A 64 -20.33 -6.31 32.48
C VAL A 64 -19.75 -7.47 33.32
N ALA A 65 -18.41 -7.60 33.37
CA ALA A 65 -17.72 -8.58 34.19
C ALA A 65 -17.70 -8.23 35.68
N GLY A 66 -17.99 -6.98 36.06
CA GLY A 66 -18.20 -6.54 37.45
C GLY A 66 -17.16 -5.60 38.05
N ASP A 67 -16.06 -5.31 37.34
CA ASP A 67 -15.03 -4.33 37.78
C ASP A 67 -14.47 -3.55 36.58
N PHE A 68 -14.61 -2.23 36.65
CA PHE A 68 -14.15 -1.30 35.62
C PHE A 68 -13.13 -0.27 36.13
N THR A 69 -12.77 -0.32 37.41
CA THR A 69 -12.05 0.75 38.12
C THR A 69 -10.69 1.02 37.47
N ALA A 70 -9.89 -0.01 37.27
CA ALA A 70 -8.54 0.12 36.68
C ALA A 70 -8.57 0.63 35.23
N ALA A 71 -9.55 0.19 34.44
CA ALA A 71 -9.70 0.62 33.06
C ALA A 71 -10.16 2.08 32.96
N LEU A 72 -11.05 2.53 33.88
CA LEU A 72 -11.49 3.92 33.97
C LEU A 72 -10.33 4.84 34.38
N ASP A 73 -9.53 4.46 35.37
CA ASP A 73 -8.36 5.21 35.82
C ASP A 73 -7.31 5.33 34.70
N ALA A 74 -7.07 4.26 33.95
CA ALA A 74 -6.19 4.29 32.80
C ALA A 74 -6.69 5.22 31.69
N LEU A 75 -8.00 5.25 31.44
CA LEU A 75 -8.61 6.16 30.49
C LEU A 75 -8.49 7.62 30.95
N ARG A 76 -8.72 7.89 32.23
CA ARG A 76 -8.57 9.21 32.85
C ARG A 76 -7.12 9.70 32.77
N THR A 77 -6.17 8.88 33.17
CA THR A 77 -4.72 9.18 33.09
C THR A 77 -4.28 9.58 31.70
N ARG A 78 -4.81 8.92 30.66
CA ARG A 78 -4.49 9.26 29.27
C ARG A 78 -4.91 10.69 28.90
N HIS A 79 -6.10 11.12 29.32
CA HIS A 79 -6.60 12.47 29.06
C HIS A 79 -5.84 13.52 29.89
N GLU A 80 -5.57 13.23 31.15
CA GLU A 80 -4.77 14.09 32.03
C GLU A 80 -3.35 14.27 31.52
N THR A 81 -2.72 13.20 31.01
CA THR A 81 -1.40 13.27 30.37
C THR A 81 -1.41 14.23 29.18
N LEU A 82 -2.43 14.15 28.32
CA LEU A 82 -2.55 15.10 27.21
C LEU A 82 -2.73 16.54 27.69
N ILE A 83 -3.57 16.79 28.69
CA ILE A 83 -3.80 18.12 29.30
C ILE A 83 -2.47 18.71 29.80
N GLN A 84 -1.69 17.90 30.54
CA GLN A 84 -0.35 18.31 31.01
C GLN A 84 0.61 18.65 29.86
N GLN A 85 0.65 17.79 28.85
CA GLN A 85 1.49 18.02 27.66
C GLN A 85 1.09 19.26 26.85
N LEU A 86 -0.22 19.57 26.83
CA LEU A 86 -0.75 20.78 26.19
C LEU A 86 -0.45 22.06 27.01
N GLY A 87 -0.07 21.93 28.28
CA GLY A 87 0.24 23.04 29.18
C GLY A 87 -0.98 23.88 29.54
N ILE A 88 -2.16 23.24 29.65
CA ILE A 88 -3.41 23.89 30.01
C ILE A 88 -3.89 23.41 31.40
N LYS A 89 -4.73 24.21 32.04
CA LYS A 89 -5.46 23.78 33.26
C LYS A 89 -6.53 22.76 32.87
N SER A 90 -6.75 21.75 33.70
CA SER A 90 -7.84 20.79 33.49
C SER A 90 -9.17 21.54 33.46
N PRO A 91 -9.96 21.44 32.39
CA PRO A 91 -11.24 22.07 32.27
C PRO A 91 -12.23 21.50 33.31
N GLY A 92 -12.89 22.37 34.09
CA GLY A 92 -13.87 21.92 35.11
C GLY A 92 -15.06 21.13 34.52
N ALA A 93 -15.39 21.38 33.25
CA ALA A 93 -16.43 20.64 32.53
C ALA A 93 -16.12 19.15 32.35
N LEU A 94 -14.84 18.71 32.39
CA LEU A 94 -14.47 17.30 32.31
C LEU A 94 -14.99 16.46 33.45
N GLU A 95 -15.06 17.02 34.68
CA GLU A 95 -15.55 16.29 35.85
C GLU A 95 -17.03 15.87 35.72
N ARG A 96 -17.82 16.62 34.95
CA ARG A 96 -19.21 16.24 34.60
C ARG A 96 -19.20 14.95 33.77
N TRP A 97 -18.33 14.88 32.74
CA TRP A 97 -18.28 13.71 31.84
C TRP A 97 -17.73 12.47 32.56
N TRP A 98 -16.71 12.63 33.39
CA TRP A 98 -16.17 11.53 34.20
C TRP A 98 -17.19 10.98 35.18
N ARG A 99 -17.96 11.83 35.82
CA ARG A 99 -19.05 11.41 36.73
C ARG A 99 -20.14 10.67 35.97
N GLU A 100 -20.61 11.23 34.86
CA GLU A 100 -21.64 10.60 34.02
C GLU A 100 -21.16 9.23 33.51
N LEU A 101 -19.90 9.10 33.07
CA LEU A 101 -19.34 7.81 32.63
C LEU A 101 -19.32 6.80 33.80
N ALA A 102 -18.84 7.20 34.97
CA ALA A 102 -18.79 6.31 36.13
C ALA A 102 -20.21 5.84 36.58
N GLU A 103 -21.20 6.73 36.56
CA GLU A 103 -22.59 6.40 36.86
C GLU A 103 -23.18 5.40 35.87
N LEU A 104 -22.91 5.57 34.56
CA LEU A 104 -23.35 4.64 33.52
C LEU A 104 -22.72 3.26 33.67
N LEU A 105 -21.42 3.22 33.97
CA LEU A 105 -20.69 1.95 34.17
C LEU A 105 -21.22 1.22 35.44
N GLN A 106 -21.51 1.96 36.52
CA GLN A 106 -22.08 1.37 37.72
C GLN A 106 -23.47 0.76 37.46
N GLN A 107 -24.30 1.38 36.61
CA GLN A 107 -25.57 0.81 36.18
C GLN A 107 -25.39 -0.51 35.44
N ILE A 108 -24.37 -0.61 34.57
CA ILE A 108 -24.05 -1.83 33.83
C ILE A 108 -23.60 -2.96 34.78
N VAL A 109 -22.76 -2.65 35.77
CA VAL A 109 -22.34 -3.64 36.78
C VAL A 109 -23.56 -4.24 37.49
N VAL A 110 -24.54 -3.37 37.88
CA VAL A 110 -25.75 -3.84 38.53
C VAL A 110 -26.64 -4.66 37.58
N ALA A 111 -26.79 -4.21 36.34
CA ALA A 111 -27.62 -4.87 35.32
C ALA A 111 -26.98 -6.13 34.74
N ARG A 112 -25.65 -6.32 34.88
CA ARG A 112 -24.83 -7.37 34.25
C ARG A 112 -25.03 -7.45 32.75
N GLY A 113 -25.26 -6.31 32.11
CA GLY A 113 -25.49 -6.20 30.69
C GLY A 113 -25.64 -4.77 30.23
N VAL A 114 -25.51 -4.52 28.94
CA VAL A 114 -25.67 -3.21 28.32
C VAL A 114 -26.56 -3.34 27.09
N ASP A 115 -27.55 -2.47 26.99
CA ASP A 115 -28.35 -2.29 25.77
C ASP A 115 -27.65 -1.36 24.77
N ASP A 116 -28.17 -1.29 23.56
CA ASP A 116 -27.57 -0.46 22.49
C ASP A 116 -27.63 1.04 22.81
N ARG A 117 -28.64 1.48 23.59
CA ARG A 117 -28.77 2.86 24.09
C ARG A 117 -27.66 3.21 25.08
N GLY A 118 -27.43 2.37 26.06
CA GLY A 118 -26.36 2.52 27.07
C GLY A 118 -24.99 2.48 26.42
N ARG A 119 -24.79 1.54 25.48
CA ARG A 119 -23.57 1.46 24.69
C ARG A 119 -23.30 2.75 23.91
N ALA A 120 -24.30 3.32 23.22
CA ALA A 120 -24.17 4.57 22.49
C ALA A 120 -23.73 5.73 23.40
N ARG A 121 -24.30 5.84 24.60
CA ARG A 121 -23.97 6.88 25.61
C ARG A 121 -22.50 6.75 26.06
N ILE A 122 -22.06 5.55 26.39
CA ILE A 122 -20.67 5.32 26.84
C ILE A 122 -19.68 5.60 25.73
N MET A 123 -19.93 5.11 24.51
CA MET A 123 -19.04 5.34 23.38
C MET A 123 -18.93 6.82 23.01
N ALA A 124 -19.97 7.62 23.24
CA ALA A 124 -19.96 9.07 23.01
C ALA A 124 -19.01 9.84 23.95
N MET A 125 -18.68 9.27 25.12
CA MET A 125 -17.84 9.95 26.11
C MET A 125 -16.43 10.27 25.56
N GLY A 126 -15.92 9.48 24.62
CA GLY A 126 -14.61 9.72 24.01
C GLY A 126 -14.55 11.07 23.33
N GLU A 127 -15.53 11.39 22.50
CA GLU A 127 -15.63 12.66 21.78
C GLU A 127 -15.97 13.83 22.71
N LEU A 128 -16.85 13.63 23.67
CA LEU A 128 -17.24 14.66 24.65
C LEU A 128 -16.04 15.11 25.50
N LEU A 129 -15.25 14.17 26.02
CA LEU A 129 -14.03 14.44 26.76
C LEU A 129 -12.98 15.14 25.87
N ALA A 130 -12.72 14.63 24.67
CA ALA A 130 -11.69 15.15 23.78
C ALA A 130 -12.01 16.58 23.32
N THR A 131 -13.27 16.88 22.93
CA THR A 131 -13.66 18.20 22.45
C THR A 131 -13.68 19.26 23.57
N THR A 132 -13.97 18.86 24.81
CA THR A 132 -13.85 19.74 25.99
C THR A 132 -12.39 20.16 26.22
N ILE A 133 -11.42 19.25 26.03
CA ILE A 133 -10.00 19.58 26.09
C ILE A 133 -9.59 20.51 24.93
N GLY A 134 -10.12 20.22 23.72
CA GLY A 134 -9.87 21.00 22.53
C GLY A 134 -10.31 22.45 22.64
N GLU A 135 -11.51 22.71 23.17
CA GLU A 135 -11.98 24.07 23.45
C GLU A 135 -11.03 24.81 24.40
N ALA A 136 -10.71 24.20 25.54
CA ALA A 136 -9.83 24.82 26.53
C ALA A 136 -8.42 25.14 25.97
N TYR A 137 -7.89 24.28 25.12
CA TYR A 137 -6.61 24.53 24.44
C TYR A 137 -6.69 25.70 23.47
N LEU A 138 -7.71 25.77 22.63
CA LEU A 138 -7.88 26.84 21.66
C LEU A 138 -8.07 28.19 22.38
N GLN A 139 -8.86 28.21 23.46
CA GLN A 139 -9.02 29.41 24.29
C GLN A 139 -7.71 29.85 24.94
N ALA A 140 -6.94 28.90 25.48
CA ALA A 140 -5.61 29.19 26.05
C ALA A 140 -4.61 29.73 24.99
N ARG A 141 -4.84 29.49 23.70
CA ARG A 141 -4.07 30.05 22.59
C ARG A 141 -4.64 31.36 22.02
N GLY A 142 -5.63 31.97 22.70
CA GLY A 142 -6.24 33.23 22.30
C GLY A 142 -7.21 33.11 21.12
N LEU A 143 -7.72 31.92 20.86
CA LEU A 143 -8.76 31.67 19.87
C LEU A 143 -10.12 31.56 20.61
N PRO A 144 -11.15 32.37 20.27
CA PRO A 144 -12.43 32.40 21.00
C PRO A 144 -13.32 31.21 20.60
N ALA A 145 -12.83 30.00 20.82
CA ALA A 145 -13.58 28.80 20.50
C ALA A 145 -14.75 28.61 21.46
N MET A 146 -15.92 28.25 20.92
CA MET A 146 -17.11 27.90 21.69
C MET A 146 -17.44 26.43 21.44
N TRP A 147 -17.59 25.67 22.54
CA TRP A 147 -17.96 24.27 22.50
C TRP A 147 -19.47 24.09 22.25
N LEU A 148 -19.80 23.17 21.35
CA LEU A 148 -21.18 22.78 21.04
C LEU A 148 -21.37 21.29 21.27
N ASP A 149 -22.51 20.88 21.81
CA ASP A 149 -22.88 19.48 21.85
C ASP A 149 -23.50 19.05 20.51
N ALA A 150 -22.85 18.17 19.80
CA ALA A 150 -23.31 17.71 18.49
C ALA A 150 -24.74 17.14 18.51
N ARG A 151 -25.17 16.60 19.64
CA ARG A 151 -26.50 16.02 19.83
C ARG A 151 -27.63 17.07 19.79
N ASP A 152 -27.34 18.36 20.00
CA ASP A 152 -28.28 19.46 19.85
C ASP A 152 -28.46 19.90 18.38
N TRP A 153 -27.56 19.51 17.48
CA TRP A 153 -27.46 20.00 16.12
C TRP A 153 -27.64 18.93 15.05
N LEU A 154 -27.23 17.68 15.31
CA LEU A 154 -27.40 16.53 14.43
C LEU A 154 -28.56 15.67 14.93
N ARG A 155 -29.59 15.53 14.09
CA ARG A 155 -30.77 14.72 14.37
C ARG A 155 -30.83 13.50 13.48
N ALA A 156 -30.92 12.33 14.09
CA ALA A 156 -31.06 11.08 13.37
C ALA A 156 -32.45 10.97 12.73
N GLU A 157 -32.48 10.45 11.51
CA GLU A 157 -33.72 10.12 10.81
C GLU A 157 -34.27 8.77 11.30
N ALA A 158 -35.58 8.71 11.55
CA ALA A 158 -36.24 7.47 11.90
C ALA A 158 -36.25 6.52 10.68
N ARG A 159 -35.82 5.28 10.88
CA ARG A 159 -35.83 4.23 9.85
C ARG A 159 -36.75 3.10 10.29
N GLU A 160 -37.93 2.99 9.68
CA GLU A 160 -38.94 1.97 10.05
C GLU A 160 -38.44 0.52 9.88
N ALA A 161 -37.53 0.27 8.94
CA ALA A 161 -37.01 -1.05 8.64
C ALA A 161 -35.67 -1.39 9.33
N ALA A 162 -35.11 -0.47 10.17
CA ALA A 162 -33.84 -0.70 10.84
C ALA A 162 -34.03 -1.47 12.16
N THR A 163 -33.03 -2.30 12.49
CA THR A 163 -32.95 -2.91 13.83
C THR A 163 -32.67 -1.85 14.88
N GLN A 164 -33.06 -2.10 16.13
CA GLN A 164 -32.77 -1.21 17.27
C GLN A 164 -31.25 -0.90 17.33
N ARG A 165 -30.42 -1.92 17.16
CA ARG A 165 -28.96 -1.77 17.10
C ARG A 165 -28.51 -0.79 16.01
N ALA A 166 -29.07 -0.89 14.80
CA ALA A 166 -28.74 0.01 13.69
C ALA A 166 -29.16 1.46 14.00
N ASN A 167 -30.32 1.66 14.63
CA ASN A 167 -30.80 2.98 15.03
C ASN A 167 -29.89 3.67 16.05
N TYR A 168 -29.39 2.93 17.08
CA TYR A 168 -28.50 3.50 18.09
C TYR A 168 -27.03 3.54 17.68
N LEU A 169 -26.53 2.56 16.93
CA LEU A 169 -25.09 2.40 16.70
C LEU A 169 -24.63 2.72 15.27
N SER A 170 -25.56 2.95 14.33
CA SER A 170 -25.24 3.28 12.93
C SER A 170 -26.31 4.19 12.31
N ALA A 171 -26.69 5.22 13.03
CA ALA A 171 -27.69 6.19 12.62
C ALA A 171 -27.27 7.00 11.37
N THR A 172 -28.26 7.53 10.68
CA THR A 172 -28.10 8.57 9.65
C THR A 172 -28.87 9.81 10.07
N CYS A 173 -28.31 11.00 9.77
CA CYS A 173 -28.95 12.26 10.11
C CYS A 173 -29.47 12.97 8.86
N ASP A 174 -30.48 13.82 9.05
CA ASP A 174 -30.87 14.81 8.05
C ASP A 174 -29.69 15.80 7.87
N PHE A 175 -29.35 16.07 6.64
CA PHE A 175 -28.25 16.97 6.27
C PHE A 175 -28.68 18.04 5.25
N ARG A 176 -30.00 18.27 5.09
CA ARG A 176 -30.51 19.34 4.21
C ARG A 176 -30.06 20.70 4.74
N PRO A 177 -29.60 21.63 3.88
CA PRO A 177 -29.22 22.98 4.29
C PRO A 177 -30.33 23.64 5.10
N ASN A 178 -29.96 24.20 6.25
CA ASN A 178 -30.92 24.78 7.20
C ASN A 178 -30.48 26.20 7.57
N THR A 179 -31.17 27.20 7.00
CA THR A 179 -30.87 28.62 7.21
C THR A 179 -31.00 29.05 8.66
N ALA A 180 -32.06 28.59 9.37
CA ALA A 180 -32.26 28.91 10.76
C ALA A 180 -31.12 28.35 11.65
N LEU A 181 -30.64 27.15 11.35
CA LEU A 181 -29.49 26.55 12.02
C LEU A 181 -28.21 27.35 11.73
N GLN A 182 -28.01 27.78 10.49
CA GLN A 182 -26.86 28.60 10.09
C GLN A 182 -26.84 29.93 10.85
N GLU A 183 -27.97 30.63 10.93
CA GLU A 183 -28.11 31.89 11.67
C GLU A 183 -27.87 31.69 13.18
N ARG A 184 -28.45 30.64 13.76
CA ARG A 184 -28.24 30.30 15.15
C ARG A 184 -26.78 29.99 15.48
N MET A 185 -26.11 29.20 14.64
CA MET A 185 -24.66 28.93 14.81
C MET A 185 -23.83 30.20 14.63
N ALA A 186 -24.17 31.02 13.66
CA ALA A 186 -23.46 32.29 13.38
C ALA A 186 -23.57 33.28 14.55
N SER A 187 -24.67 33.27 15.31
CA SER A 187 -24.87 34.10 16.50
C SER A 187 -24.02 33.68 17.70
N LEU A 188 -23.55 32.43 17.73
CA LEU A 188 -22.72 31.89 18.83
C LEU A 188 -21.25 32.31 18.69
N GLY A 189 -20.74 32.55 17.46
CA GLY A 189 -19.36 32.97 17.24
C GLY A 189 -18.84 32.64 15.86
N THR A 190 -17.55 32.97 15.67
CA THR A 190 -16.83 32.70 14.40
C THR A 190 -15.99 31.42 14.43
N LEU A 191 -15.70 30.88 15.63
CA LEU A 191 -14.98 29.64 15.85
C LEU A 191 -15.79 28.74 16.79
N LEU A 192 -16.28 27.64 16.26
CA LEU A 192 -17.04 26.64 16.99
C LEU A 192 -16.30 25.30 17.00
N ILE A 193 -16.44 24.52 18.06
CA ILE A 193 -15.87 23.17 18.17
C ILE A 193 -16.94 22.19 18.66
N THR A 194 -17.03 21.03 18.03
CA THR A 194 -18.05 20.02 18.31
C THR A 194 -17.52 18.60 18.09
N GLN A 195 -18.28 17.61 18.57
CA GLN A 195 -17.98 16.21 18.45
C GLN A 195 -18.26 15.69 17.02
N GLY A 196 -17.39 14.82 16.55
CA GLY A 196 -17.75 13.88 15.49
C GLY A 196 -18.46 12.65 16.05
N PHE A 197 -18.89 11.72 15.22
CA PHE A 197 -19.38 10.39 15.55
C PHE A 197 -20.74 10.32 16.25
N ILE A 198 -21.17 11.34 16.98
CA ILE A 198 -22.39 11.34 17.80
C ILE A 198 -23.48 12.27 17.26
N ALA A 199 -24.72 11.91 17.53
CA ALA A 199 -25.92 12.67 17.23
C ALA A 199 -27.01 12.36 18.27
N SER A 200 -28.22 12.86 18.08
CA SER A 200 -29.37 12.42 18.87
C SER A 200 -30.55 12.01 17.99
N ASP A 201 -31.39 11.14 18.51
CA ASP A 201 -32.67 10.80 17.88
C ASP A 201 -33.79 11.82 18.22
N ALA A 202 -35.01 11.54 17.79
CA ALA A 202 -36.16 12.40 18.02
C ALA A 202 -36.55 12.49 19.51
N ALA A 203 -36.21 11.48 20.32
CA ALA A 203 -36.44 11.47 21.76
C ALA A 203 -35.33 12.22 22.53
N GLY A 204 -34.25 12.61 21.87
CA GLY A 204 -33.08 13.24 22.48
C GLY A 204 -32.04 12.22 22.98
N ASP A 205 -32.23 10.93 22.70
CA ASP A 205 -31.29 9.91 23.08
C ASP A 205 -30.02 10.00 22.22
N THR A 206 -28.86 9.72 22.83
CA THR A 206 -27.58 9.67 22.13
C THR A 206 -27.57 8.50 21.17
N VAL A 207 -27.18 8.77 19.89
CA VAL A 207 -26.97 7.78 18.84
C VAL A 207 -25.58 7.97 18.22
N LEU A 208 -25.04 6.89 17.67
CA LEU A 208 -23.74 6.87 16.99
C LEU A 208 -23.93 6.78 15.49
N LEU A 209 -23.06 7.42 14.73
CA LEU A 209 -23.09 7.38 13.27
C LEU A 209 -22.34 6.16 12.68
N GLY A 210 -21.87 5.27 13.55
CA GLY A 210 -21.17 4.06 13.16
C GLY A 210 -19.75 4.33 12.65
N ARG A 211 -19.19 3.36 11.93
CA ARG A 211 -17.81 3.44 11.40
C ARG A 211 -17.65 4.64 10.47
N GLY A 212 -16.52 5.37 10.60
CA GLY A 212 -16.30 6.63 9.87
C GLY A 212 -17.23 7.77 10.29
N GLY A 213 -17.87 7.63 11.46
CA GLY A 213 -18.88 8.57 11.94
C GLY A 213 -18.39 10.00 12.08
N SER A 214 -17.11 10.23 12.43
CA SER A 214 -16.59 11.60 12.54
C SER A 214 -16.41 12.29 11.18
N ASP A 215 -16.00 11.55 10.11
CA ASP A 215 -15.97 12.07 8.74
C ASP A 215 -17.39 12.40 8.26
N THR A 216 -18.32 11.48 8.59
CA THR A 216 -19.74 11.64 8.27
C THR A 216 -20.35 12.85 9.00
N SER A 217 -20.02 13.08 10.30
CA SER A 217 -20.43 14.28 11.05
C SER A 217 -19.93 15.55 10.38
N GLY A 218 -18.63 15.59 10.00
CA GLY A 218 -18.06 16.72 9.27
C GLY A 218 -18.83 17.04 7.99
N ALA A 219 -19.19 16.00 7.23
CA ALA A 219 -19.96 16.14 6.00
C ALA A 219 -21.42 16.60 6.24
N TYR A 220 -22.08 16.07 7.29
CA TYR A 220 -23.41 16.51 7.67
C TYR A 220 -23.41 17.99 8.08
N PHE A 221 -22.49 18.41 8.94
CA PHE A 221 -22.36 19.82 9.29
C PHE A 221 -22.02 20.69 8.08
N ALA A 222 -21.16 20.25 7.18
CA ALA A 222 -20.85 20.99 5.97
C ALA A 222 -22.10 21.20 5.09
N ALA A 223 -22.92 20.16 4.94
CA ALA A 223 -24.16 20.23 4.19
C ALA A 223 -25.22 21.13 4.87
N LEU A 224 -25.48 20.92 6.18
CA LEU A 224 -26.42 21.74 6.99
C LEU A 224 -26.07 23.23 6.94
N LEU A 225 -24.77 23.56 7.02
CA LEU A 225 -24.25 24.92 6.96
C LEU A 225 -24.14 25.46 5.55
N ASN A 226 -24.38 24.66 4.50
CA ASN A 226 -24.07 25.00 3.12
C ASN A 226 -22.63 25.56 3.01
N ALA A 227 -21.69 24.89 3.63
CA ALA A 227 -20.31 25.35 3.82
C ALA A 227 -19.60 25.61 2.49
N ARG A 228 -18.65 26.55 2.51
CA ARG A 228 -17.80 26.83 1.36
C ARG A 228 -16.94 25.61 0.99
N GLN A 229 -16.46 24.88 2.01
CA GLN A 229 -15.68 23.65 1.86
C GLN A 229 -15.68 22.82 3.14
N LEU A 230 -15.42 21.53 2.96
CA LEU A 230 -15.08 20.59 4.04
C LEU A 230 -13.60 20.22 3.93
N GLU A 231 -12.86 20.27 5.04
CA GLU A 231 -11.47 19.84 5.12
C GLU A 231 -11.36 18.65 6.08
N ILE A 232 -10.86 17.52 5.57
CA ILE A 232 -10.55 16.35 6.40
C ILE A 232 -9.05 16.31 6.64
N TRP A 233 -8.67 16.43 7.90
CA TRP A 233 -7.31 16.44 8.39
C TRP A 233 -6.97 15.10 9.02
N THR A 234 -5.95 14.42 8.47
CA THR A 234 -5.55 13.06 8.84
C THR A 234 -4.03 12.95 8.97
N ASP A 235 -3.48 11.73 9.01
CA ASP A 235 -2.03 11.46 9.12
C ASP A 235 -1.30 11.39 7.75
N VAL A 236 -2.06 11.52 6.64
CA VAL A 236 -1.52 11.49 5.28
C VAL A 236 -1.93 12.74 4.50
N PRO A 237 -1.08 13.28 3.59
CA PRO A 237 -1.35 14.52 2.86
C PRO A 237 -2.26 14.31 1.65
N GLY A 238 -3.34 13.59 1.80
CA GLY A 238 -4.30 13.34 0.73
C GLY A 238 -4.50 11.87 0.40
N MET A 239 -5.20 11.61 -0.72
CA MET A 239 -5.37 10.27 -1.28
C MET A 239 -4.21 9.93 -2.19
N PHE A 240 -3.90 8.64 -2.31
CA PHE A 240 -2.77 8.14 -3.10
C PHE A 240 -3.22 7.09 -4.12
N SER A 241 -2.43 6.93 -5.16
CA SER A 241 -2.68 5.97 -6.26
C SER A 241 -2.53 4.50 -5.84
N ALA A 242 -1.95 4.23 -4.68
CA ALA A 242 -1.93 2.95 -3.96
C ALA A 242 -1.64 3.23 -2.48
N ASN A 243 -1.63 2.19 -1.63
CA ASN A 243 -1.21 2.36 -0.24
C ASN A 243 0.29 2.73 -0.19
N PRO A 244 0.65 3.97 0.21
CA PRO A 244 2.04 4.43 0.13
C PRO A 244 2.99 3.71 1.10
N ARG A 245 2.45 3.07 2.15
CA ARG A 245 3.24 2.25 3.09
C ARG A 245 3.65 0.90 2.50
N ALA A 246 2.88 0.38 1.55
CA ALA A 246 3.17 -0.86 0.83
C ALA A 246 3.82 -0.60 -0.54
N THR A 247 3.44 0.49 -1.20
CA THR A 247 3.89 0.87 -2.55
C THR A 247 4.57 2.23 -2.50
N PRO A 248 5.90 2.32 -2.29
CA PRO A 248 6.61 3.61 -2.18
C PRO A 248 6.51 4.49 -3.44
N ALA A 249 6.23 3.90 -4.60
CA ALA A 249 5.97 4.60 -5.86
C ALA A 249 4.55 5.20 -5.94
N ALA A 250 3.70 4.97 -4.94
CA ALA A 250 2.36 5.54 -4.90
C ALA A 250 2.42 7.07 -4.96
N ARG A 251 1.63 7.66 -5.84
CA ARG A 251 1.58 9.09 -6.12
C ARG A 251 0.39 9.73 -5.43
N GLN A 252 0.58 10.94 -4.94
CA GLN A 252 -0.52 11.74 -4.42
C GLN A 252 -1.52 12.05 -5.53
N LEU A 253 -2.80 11.88 -5.24
CA LEU A 253 -3.90 12.29 -6.13
C LEU A 253 -4.27 13.73 -5.78
N LEU A 254 -3.99 14.67 -6.68
CA LEU A 254 -4.21 16.09 -6.42
C LEU A 254 -5.68 16.48 -6.58
N GLU A 255 -6.35 15.89 -7.56
CA GLU A 255 -7.73 16.19 -7.92
C GLU A 255 -8.51 14.90 -8.23
N LEU A 256 -9.69 14.78 -7.64
CA LEU A 256 -10.62 13.66 -7.85
C LEU A 256 -12.05 14.18 -8.01
N THR A 257 -12.87 13.44 -8.74
CA THR A 257 -14.33 13.61 -8.66
C THR A 257 -14.88 12.89 -7.42
N TYR A 258 -16.11 13.24 -6.99
CA TYR A 258 -16.76 12.53 -5.89
C TYR A 258 -16.94 11.03 -6.20
N ASP A 259 -17.24 10.69 -7.45
CA ASP A 259 -17.44 9.31 -7.88
C ASP A 259 -16.13 8.50 -7.82
N GLU A 260 -15.01 9.07 -8.30
CA GLU A 260 -13.69 8.45 -8.19
C GLU A 260 -13.25 8.27 -6.74
N ALA A 261 -13.44 9.30 -5.91
CA ALA A 261 -13.13 9.24 -4.49
C ALA A 261 -13.99 8.18 -3.76
N GLN A 262 -15.26 8.04 -4.15
CA GLN A 262 -16.18 6.99 -3.65
C GLN A 262 -15.66 5.60 -4.00
N GLU A 263 -15.28 5.37 -5.26
CA GLU A 263 -14.74 4.09 -5.72
C GLU A 263 -13.42 3.74 -5.01
N ILE A 264 -12.48 4.69 -4.89
CA ILE A 264 -11.21 4.49 -4.18
C ILE A 264 -11.44 4.16 -2.71
N ALA A 265 -12.36 4.87 -2.04
CA ALA A 265 -12.68 4.66 -0.63
C ALA A 265 -13.35 3.30 -0.39
N THR A 266 -14.25 2.87 -1.28
CA THR A 266 -14.92 1.56 -1.19
C THR A 266 -14.00 0.39 -1.57
N ALA A 267 -13.03 0.63 -2.45
CA ALA A 267 -12.04 -0.37 -2.87
C ALA A 267 -10.95 -0.65 -1.81
N GLY A 268 -10.99 -0.02 -0.63
CA GLY A 268 -10.12 -0.34 0.50
C GLY A 268 -9.11 0.75 0.90
N ALA A 269 -9.15 1.94 0.29
CA ALA A 269 -8.35 3.08 0.75
C ALA A 269 -8.91 3.62 2.08
N LYS A 270 -8.06 3.62 3.14
CA LYS A 270 -8.49 3.96 4.51
C LYS A 270 -8.44 5.45 4.86
N VAL A 271 -8.19 6.32 3.87
CA VAL A 271 -7.99 7.76 4.10
C VAL A 271 -9.29 8.50 4.34
N LEU A 272 -10.37 8.06 3.70
CA LEU A 272 -11.69 8.70 3.70
C LEU A 272 -12.77 7.63 3.84
N HIS A 273 -13.80 7.91 4.65
CA HIS A 273 -14.95 7.00 4.73
C HIS A 273 -16.00 7.32 3.66
N PRO A 274 -16.47 6.34 2.85
CA PRO A 274 -17.38 6.60 1.72
C PRO A 274 -18.65 7.36 2.09
N ARG A 275 -19.20 7.13 3.29
CA ARG A 275 -20.45 7.78 3.77
C ARG A 275 -20.37 9.31 3.86
N CYS A 276 -19.16 9.90 3.97
CA CYS A 276 -19.04 11.36 4.03
C CYS A 276 -19.14 12.03 2.65
N LEU A 277 -19.04 11.27 1.55
CA LEU A 277 -19.09 11.85 0.21
C LEU A 277 -20.51 12.23 -0.24
N LEU A 278 -21.53 11.46 0.19
CA LEU A 278 -22.91 11.71 -0.23
C LEU A 278 -23.41 13.13 0.14
N PRO A 279 -23.27 13.62 1.40
CA PRO A 279 -23.74 14.96 1.76
C PRO A 279 -23.03 16.07 1.00
N VAL A 280 -21.70 15.99 0.83
CA VAL A 280 -20.94 17.03 0.13
C VAL A 280 -21.17 17.00 -1.37
N ARG A 281 -21.33 15.81 -1.97
CA ARG A 281 -21.70 15.65 -3.37
C ARG A 281 -23.06 16.26 -3.68
N GLN A 282 -24.06 15.96 -2.85
CA GLN A 282 -25.45 16.41 -3.09
C GLN A 282 -25.56 17.94 -3.14
N TYR A 283 -24.72 18.64 -2.39
CA TYR A 283 -24.72 20.11 -2.35
C TYR A 283 -23.49 20.73 -2.98
N ASP A 284 -22.71 19.95 -3.74
CA ASP A 284 -21.51 20.38 -4.45
C ASP A 284 -20.50 21.13 -3.55
N ILE A 285 -20.24 20.63 -2.36
CA ILE A 285 -19.31 21.21 -1.40
C ILE A 285 -17.92 20.61 -1.62
N PRO A 286 -16.92 21.39 -2.07
CA PRO A 286 -15.56 20.87 -2.24
C PRO A 286 -15.03 20.26 -0.95
N LEU A 287 -14.48 19.04 -1.07
CA LEU A 287 -13.84 18.35 0.04
C LEU A 287 -12.34 18.32 -0.19
N TYR A 288 -11.57 18.63 0.85
CA TYR A 288 -10.12 18.57 0.84
C TYR A 288 -9.62 17.56 1.86
N VAL A 289 -8.55 16.85 1.53
CA VAL A 289 -7.86 15.95 2.46
C VAL A 289 -6.44 16.46 2.68
N PHE A 290 -6.07 16.73 3.93
CA PHE A 290 -4.79 17.31 4.34
C PHE A 290 -4.11 16.50 5.44
N ALA A 291 -2.77 16.67 5.58
CA ALA A 291 -2.02 16.12 6.71
C ALA A 291 -1.95 17.12 7.87
N THR A 292 -2.36 16.70 9.06
CA THR A 292 -2.30 17.54 10.27
C THR A 292 -0.86 17.87 10.66
N GLN A 293 0.08 16.95 10.43
CA GLN A 293 1.49 17.13 10.79
C GLN A 293 2.24 18.10 9.87
N VAL A 294 1.77 18.26 8.62
CA VAL A 294 2.41 19.11 7.61
C VAL A 294 1.34 19.97 6.91
N PRO A 295 0.76 20.97 7.60
CA PRO A 295 -0.38 21.76 7.09
C PRO A 295 -0.09 22.55 5.81
N SER A 296 1.18 22.84 5.52
CA SER A 296 1.62 23.57 4.33
C SER A 296 1.65 22.70 3.07
N MET A 297 1.55 21.35 3.22
CA MET A 297 1.59 20.44 2.10
C MET A 297 0.27 20.48 1.34
N ARG A 298 0.35 20.50 0.00
CA ARG A 298 -0.82 20.40 -0.86
C ARG A 298 -1.53 19.07 -0.62
N GLY A 299 -2.85 19.11 -0.41
CA GLY A 299 -3.69 17.94 -0.22
C GLY A 299 -4.39 17.49 -1.50
N THR A 300 -5.32 16.53 -1.36
CA THR A 300 -6.25 16.12 -2.43
C THR A 300 -7.49 16.97 -2.38
N ARG A 301 -7.92 17.51 -3.53
CA ARG A 301 -9.21 18.17 -3.71
C ARG A 301 -10.21 17.20 -4.37
N ILE A 302 -11.43 17.15 -3.83
CA ILE A 302 -12.54 16.34 -4.35
C ILE A 302 -13.69 17.28 -4.69
N SER A 303 -14.17 17.25 -5.95
CA SER A 303 -15.22 18.14 -6.45
C SER A 303 -16.04 17.49 -7.58
N ALA A 304 -17.11 18.14 -8.06
CA ALA A 304 -17.97 17.56 -9.10
C ALA A 304 -17.29 17.51 -10.49
N ALA A 305 -16.52 18.54 -10.82
CA ALA A 305 -15.94 18.65 -12.16
C ALA A 305 -14.62 17.89 -12.28
N PRO A 306 -14.44 17.01 -13.28
CA PRO A 306 -13.15 16.39 -13.56
C PRO A 306 -12.17 17.44 -14.09
N VAL A 307 -10.90 17.35 -13.68
CA VAL A 307 -9.82 18.21 -14.20
C VAL A 307 -9.33 17.72 -15.57
N SER A 308 -9.51 16.44 -15.85
CA SER A 308 -9.15 15.79 -17.11
C SER A 308 -10.19 14.74 -17.47
N GLU A 309 -10.56 14.68 -18.74
CA GLU A 309 -11.45 13.64 -19.29
C GLU A 309 -10.67 12.48 -19.93
N LEU A 310 -9.34 12.48 -19.80
CA LEU A 310 -8.49 11.43 -20.36
C LEU A 310 -8.72 10.10 -19.65
N ALA A 311 -8.78 9.02 -20.44
CA ALA A 311 -8.83 7.67 -19.91
C ALA A 311 -7.56 7.35 -19.15
N GLN A 312 -7.68 7.12 -17.84
CA GLN A 312 -6.52 6.93 -16.95
C GLN A 312 -6.88 6.08 -15.72
N VAL A 313 -5.98 5.17 -15.34
CA VAL A 313 -5.99 4.56 -14.00
C VAL A 313 -5.37 5.56 -13.04
N LYS A 314 -6.13 5.99 -12.05
CA LYS A 314 -5.69 6.91 -10.99
C LYS A 314 -5.21 6.16 -9.75
N ALA A 315 -5.85 5.05 -9.42
CA ALA A 315 -5.50 4.26 -8.24
C ALA A 315 -5.62 2.75 -8.48
N VAL A 316 -4.77 1.99 -7.79
CA VAL A 316 -4.85 0.54 -7.65
C VAL A 316 -5.00 0.24 -6.16
N CYS A 317 -6.16 -0.29 -5.79
CA CYS A 317 -6.54 -0.53 -4.40
C CYS A 317 -6.64 -2.03 -4.11
N VAL A 318 -6.46 -2.42 -2.84
CA VAL A 318 -6.67 -3.80 -2.39
C VAL A 318 -7.49 -3.84 -1.11
N LYS A 319 -8.48 -4.73 -1.09
CA LYS A 319 -9.25 -5.09 0.09
C LYS A 319 -9.00 -6.56 0.41
N LYS A 320 -8.48 -6.86 1.59
CA LYS A 320 -8.14 -8.22 2.04
C LYS A 320 -9.20 -8.81 2.95
N GLY A 321 -9.17 -10.13 3.10
CA GLY A 321 -10.11 -10.86 3.95
C GLY A 321 -11.49 -11.04 3.34
N VAL A 322 -11.67 -10.75 2.06
CA VAL A 322 -12.93 -10.92 1.35
C VAL A 322 -13.29 -12.41 1.32
N THR A 323 -14.54 -12.71 1.62
CA THR A 323 -15.10 -14.06 1.48
C THR A 323 -16.03 -14.09 0.29
N LEU A 324 -15.86 -15.07 -0.58
CA LEU A 324 -16.78 -15.32 -1.69
C LEU A 324 -17.77 -16.43 -1.32
N VAL A 325 -19.00 -16.27 -1.78
CA VAL A 325 -20.03 -17.31 -1.76
C VAL A 325 -20.40 -17.61 -3.20
N SER A 326 -19.97 -18.77 -3.69
CA SER A 326 -20.28 -19.26 -5.02
C SER A 326 -21.50 -20.16 -4.95
N MET A 327 -22.55 -19.82 -5.68
CA MET A 327 -23.85 -20.48 -5.68
C MET A 327 -24.11 -21.13 -7.04
N ASP A 328 -23.98 -22.45 -7.10
CA ASP A 328 -24.25 -23.22 -8.31
C ASP A 328 -25.67 -23.76 -8.28
N SER A 329 -26.46 -23.46 -9.32
CA SER A 329 -27.81 -24.01 -9.52
C SER A 329 -28.07 -24.27 -10.99
N PRO A 330 -28.01 -25.52 -11.42
CA PRO A 330 -28.38 -25.90 -12.80
C PRO A 330 -29.81 -25.51 -13.17
N GLY A 331 -30.70 -25.38 -12.15
CA GLY A 331 -32.09 -24.97 -12.32
C GLY A 331 -32.30 -23.45 -12.45
N MET A 332 -31.27 -22.63 -12.30
CA MET A 332 -31.39 -21.16 -12.33
C MET A 332 -31.78 -20.64 -13.73
N TRP A 333 -31.45 -21.37 -14.77
CA TRP A 333 -31.75 -21.00 -16.14
C TRP A 333 -33.27 -20.93 -16.36
N HIS A 334 -33.79 -19.76 -16.77
CA HIS A 334 -35.21 -19.43 -16.90
C HIS A 334 -36.04 -19.48 -15.60
N GLN A 335 -35.44 -19.62 -14.42
CA GLN A 335 -36.15 -19.55 -13.14
C GLN A 335 -36.36 -18.10 -12.74
N VAL A 336 -37.58 -17.62 -12.84
CA VAL A 336 -37.96 -16.28 -12.38
C VAL A 336 -37.86 -16.21 -10.85
N GLY A 337 -37.10 -15.22 -10.33
CA GLY A 337 -37.04 -14.97 -8.90
C GLY A 337 -35.85 -15.56 -8.17
N PHE A 338 -35.05 -16.48 -8.77
CA PHE A 338 -33.92 -17.13 -8.10
C PHE A 338 -32.98 -16.13 -7.37
N LEU A 339 -32.57 -15.03 -8.04
CA LEU A 339 -31.72 -14.02 -7.41
C LEU A 339 -32.40 -13.35 -6.20
N ALA A 340 -33.71 -13.09 -6.31
CA ALA A 340 -34.44 -12.49 -5.19
C ALA A 340 -34.48 -13.43 -3.98
N ASP A 341 -34.72 -14.72 -4.18
CA ASP A 341 -34.77 -15.74 -3.13
C ASP A 341 -33.37 -15.91 -2.49
N ALA A 342 -32.31 -16.01 -3.31
CA ALA A 342 -30.94 -16.13 -2.83
C ALA A 342 -30.53 -14.89 -2.00
N PHE A 343 -30.76 -13.68 -2.49
CA PHE A 343 -30.43 -12.45 -1.75
C PHE A 343 -31.31 -12.23 -0.51
N GLN A 344 -32.52 -12.78 -0.48
CA GLN A 344 -33.36 -12.77 0.71
C GLN A 344 -32.71 -13.55 1.88
N VAL A 345 -31.99 -14.64 1.58
CA VAL A 345 -31.22 -15.39 2.60
C VAL A 345 -30.11 -14.50 3.19
N PHE A 346 -29.31 -13.83 2.34
CA PHE A 346 -28.28 -12.90 2.84
C PHE A 346 -28.88 -11.81 3.72
N LYS A 347 -30.04 -11.25 3.33
CA LYS A 347 -30.76 -10.24 4.11
C LYS A 347 -31.20 -10.77 5.48
N GLN A 348 -31.70 -12.02 5.55
CA GLN A 348 -32.12 -12.67 6.81
C GLN A 348 -30.93 -12.85 7.76
N HIS A 349 -29.73 -13.13 7.23
CA HIS A 349 -28.49 -13.19 8.01
C HIS A 349 -27.89 -11.81 8.31
N GLY A 350 -28.52 -10.71 7.85
CA GLY A 350 -28.00 -9.35 8.03
C GLY A 350 -26.69 -9.10 7.28
N MET A 351 -26.42 -9.85 6.23
CA MET A 351 -25.18 -9.75 5.45
C MET A 351 -25.33 -8.79 4.28
N SER A 352 -24.35 -7.89 4.13
CA SER A 352 -24.23 -6.97 3.00
C SER A 352 -23.38 -7.60 1.92
N VAL A 353 -23.88 -7.64 0.70
CA VAL A 353 -23.17 -8.13 -0.49
C VAL A 353 -22.51 -6.95 -1.19
N ASP A 354 -21.20 -7.05 -1.51
CA ASP A 354 -20.44 -5.98 -2.16
C ASP A 354 -20.44 -6.10 -3.69
N GLN A 355 -20.03 -7.26 -4.19
CA GLN A 355 -19.91 -7.53 -5.63
C GLN A 355 -20.72 -8.75 -5.99
N VAL A 356 -21.23 -8.77 -7.22
CA VAL A 356 -22.01 -9.87 -7.77
C VAL A 356 -21.53 -10.16 -9.18
N SER A 357 -21.23 -11.42 -9.45
CA SER A 357 -21.01 -11.93 -10.81
C SER A 357 -21.99 -13.05 -11.07
N THR A 358 -22.63 -13.02 -12.23
CA THR A 358 -23.64 -14.02 -12.60
C THR A 358 -23.33 -14.64 -13.95
N SER A 359 -23.59 -15.94 -14.05
CA SER A 359 -23.71 -16.67 -15.31
C SER A 359 -25.08 -17.36 -15.37
N GLU A 360 -25.35 -18.19 -16.37
CA GLU A 360 -26.61 -18.90 -16.47
C GLU A 360 -26.82 -20.00 -15.41
N THR A 361 -25.75 -20.44 -14.75
CA THR A 361 -25.77 -21.54 -13.77
C THR A 361 -25.10 -21.25 -12.46
N ASN A 362 -24.40 -20.10 -12.35
CA ASN A 362 -23.65 -19.71 -11.16
C ASN A 362 -23.85 -18.22 -10.81
N VAL A 363 -23.99 -17.97 -9.52
CA VAL A 363 -23.94 -16.63 -8.94
C VAL A 363 -22.84 -16.61 -7.88
N THR A 364 -21.84 -15.78 -8.07
CA THR A 364 -20.77 -15.57 -7.06
C THR A 364 -20.90 -14.18 -6.47
N VAL A 365 -20.96 -14.09 -5.14
CA VAL A 365 -21.02 -12.82 -4.42
C VAL A 365 -19.81 -12.65 -3.50
N SER A 366 -19.39 -11.40 -3.26
CA SER A 366 -18.35 -11.09 -2.28
C SER A 366 -18.93 -10.47 -1.01
N LEU A 367 -18.36 -10.85 0.13
CA LEU A 367 -18.68 -10.33 1.46
C LEU A 367 -17.44 -9.68 2.05
N ASP A 368 -17.56 -8.39 2.40
CA ASP A 368 -16.51 -7.63 3.10
C ASP A 368 -16.54 -7.94 4.61
N PRO A 369 -15.44 -8.41 5.21
CA PRO A 369 -15.37 -8.68 6.65
C PRO A 369 -15.51 -7.41 7.50
N GLN A 370 -15.35 -6.23 6.92
CA GLN A 370 -15.57 -4.97 7.63
C GLN A 370 -17.05 -4.61 7.77
N ALA A 371 -17.87 -5.07 6.83
CA ALA A 371 -19.31 -4.83 6.80
C ALA A 371 -20.12 -5.97 7.43
N ASN A 372 -19.53 -7.17 7.51
CA ASN A 372 -20.21 -8.41 7.89
C ASN A 372 -19.50 -9.11 9.06
N ALA A 373 -20.25 -9.74 9.94
CA ALA A 373 -19.69 -10.67 10.93
C ALA A 373 -19.55 -12.05 10.26
N LEU A 374 -18.35 -12.37 9.77
CA LEU A 374 -18.05 -13.58 8.99
C LEU A 374 -17.33 -14.63 9.84
N ASP A 375 -17.89 -14.98 11.00
CA ASP A 375 -17.37 -16.11 11.75
C ASP A 375 -17.81 -17.47 11.13
N ALA A 376 -17.14 -18.55 11.50
CA ALA A 376 -17.38 -19.87 10.94
C ALA A 376 -18.84 -20.34 11.16
N SER A 377 -19.49 -19.92 12.26
CA SER A 377 -20.86 -20.33 12.58
C SER A 377 -21.87 -19.60 11.70
N ALA A 378 -21.67 -18.30 11.46
CA ALA A 378 -22.51 -17.49 10.57
C ALA A 378 -22.42 -17.96 9.12
N LEU A 379 -21.20 -18.27 8.63
CA LEU A 379 -21.00 -18.80 7.29
C LEU A 379 -21.62 -20.20 7.10
N ALA A 380 -21.50 -21.08 8.11
CA ALA A 380 -22.13 -22.40 8.07
C ALA A 380 -23.66 -22.31 8.14
N ALA A 381 -24.23 -21.33 8.87
CA ALA A 381 -25.66 -21.08 8.88
C ALA A 381 -26.16 -20.56 7.52
N LEU A 382 -25.46 -19.60 6.93
CA LEU A 382 -25.75 -19.08 5.60
C LEU A 382 -25.74 -20.22 4.54
N GLN A 383 -24.72 -21.07 4.57
CA GLN A 383 -24.59 -22.18 3.63
C GLN A 383 -25.74 -23.20 3.76
N ARG A 384 -26.18 -23.49 4.99
CA ARG A 384 -27.34 -24.37 5.24
C ARG A 384 -28.63 -23.77 4.70
N ASP A 385 -28.85 -22.47 4.88
CA ASP A 385 -30.08 -21.81 4.47
C ASP A 385 -30.13 -21.57 2.95
N LEU A 386 -28.98 -21.53 2.27
CA LEU A 386 -28.87 -21.52 0.81
C LEU A 386 -29.04 -22.91 0.19
N ALA A 387 -28.80 -23.99 0.93
CA ALA A 387 -28.83 -25.37 0.40
C ALA A 387 -30.16 -25.79 -0.29
N PRO A 388 -31.35 -25.33 0.11
CA PRO A 388 -32.57 -25.58 -0.61
C PRO A 388 -32.67 -24.96 -2.01
N LEU A 389 -31.90 -23.89 -2.25
CA LEU A 389 -31.93 -23.09 -3.48
C LEU A 389 -30.80 -23.48 -4.45
N CYS A 390 -29.61 -23.76 -3.92
CA CYS A 390 -28.40 -23.96 -4.70
C CYS A 390 -27.34 -24.75 -3.92
N ARG A 391 -26.29 -25.18 -4.62
CA ARG A 391 -25.05 -25.64 -3.99
C ARG A 391 -24.17 -24.44 -3.71
N ALA A 392 -24.06 -24.06 -2.44
CA ALA A 392 -23.23 -22.95 -2.01
C ALA A 392 -21.84 -23.42 -1.57
N GLU A 393 -20.78 -22.79 -2.09
CA GLU A 393 -19.38 -22.98 -1.70
C GLU A 393 -18.83 -21.67 -1.12
N ILE A 394 -18.17 -21.76 0.04
CA ILE A 394 -17.48 -20.62 0.67
C ILE A 394 -16.01 -20.65 0.27
N ILE A 395 -15.53 -19.56 -0.33
CA ILE A 395 -14.15 -19.43 -0.80
C ILE A 395 -13.50 -18.23 -0.10
N GLY A 396 -12.37 -18.47 0.54
CA GLY A 396 -11.65 -17.39 1.23
C GLY A 396 -10.60 -17.91 2.20
N PRO A 397 -9.76 -16.99 2.74
CA PRO A 397 -9.78 -15.54 2.50
C PRO A 397 -9.23 -15.14 1.13
N CYS A 398 -9.90 -14.18 0.48
CA CYS A 398 -9.51 -13.61 -0.81
C CYS A 398 -9.07 -12.13 -0.68
N ALA A 399 -8.48 -11.62 -1.75
CA ALA A 399 -8.22 -10.19 -1.94
C ALA A 399 -8.96 -9.67 -3.18
N SER A 400 -9.67 -8.55 -3.01
CA SER A 400 -10.26 -7.80 -4.12
C SER A 400 -9.29 -6.69 -4.53
N VAL A 401 -8.78 -6.74 -5.75
CA VAL A 401 -7.86 -5.74 -6.33
C VAL A 401 -8.62 -4.93 -7.37
N SER A 402 -8.73 -3.63 -7.15
CA SER A 402 -9.53 -2.72 -7.98
C SER A 402 -8.65 -1.69 -8.67
N LEU A 403 -8.77 -1.57 -9.98
CA LEU A 403 -8.29 -0.45 -10.78
C LEU A 403 -9.37 0.63 -10.74
N VAL A 404 -9.04 1.83 -10.28
CA VAL A 404 -9.98 2.94 -10.21
C VAL A 404 -9.46 4.11 -11.02
N GLY A 405 -10.34 4.74 -11.78
CA GLY A 405 -10.00 5.90 -12.61
C GLY A 405 -11.16 6.36 -13.45
N GLN A 406 -10.89 6.92 -14.60
CA GLN A 406 -11.89 7.46 -15.51
C GLN A 406 -11.75 6.80 -16.89
N ASN A 407 -12.90 6.50 -17.54
CA ASN A 407 -12.94 5.86 -18.85
C ASN A 407 -12.10 4.58 -18.94
N ILE A 408 -12.20 3.70 -17.92
CA ILE A 408 -11.39 2.47 -17.77
C ILE A 408 -11.53 1.56 -19.01
N ARG A 409 -12.70 1.52 -19.67
CA ARG A 409 -12.89 0.76 -20.92
C ARG A 409 -11.99 1.25 -22.05
N GLY A 410 -11.71 2.53 -22.10
CA GLY A 410 -10.82 3.13 -23.10
C GLY A 410 -9.39 2.64 -23.04
N ILE A 411 -8.95 2.10 -21.88
CA ILE A 411 -7.61 1.58 -21.65
C ILE A 411 -7.55 0.04 -21.56
N LEU A 412 -8.66 -0.66 -21.79
CA LEU A 412 -8.68 -2.14 -21.76
C LEU A 412 -7.63 -2.77 -22.71
N HIS A 413 -7.32 -2.11 -23.84
CA HIS A 413 -6.25 -2.55 -24.75
C HIS A 413 -4.85 -2.53 -24.09
N ARG A 414 -4.62 -1.68 -23.09
CA ARG A 414 -3.37 -1.63 -22.31
C ARG A 414 -3.32 -2.71 -21.22
N LEU A 415 -4.47 -3.29 -20.89
CA LEU A 415 -4.57 -4.37 -19.92
C LEU A 415 -4.03 -5.71 -20.45
N GLY A 416 -3.70 -5.83 -21.74
CA GLY A 416 -3.08 -7.04 -22.28
C GLY A 416 -1.87 -7.48 -21.45
N SER A 417 -0.91 -6.59 -21.23
CA SER A 417 0.24 -6.85 -20.37
C SER A 417 -0.12 -7.00 -18.88
N ALA A 418 -1.20 -6.37 -18.41
CA ALA A 418 -1.71 -6.56 -17.04
C ALA A 418 -2.39 -7.91 -16.88
N LEU A 419 -3.11 -8.40 -17.90
CA LEU A 419 -3.73 -9.73 -17.89
C LEU A 419 -2.67 -10.85 -17.95
N GLU A 420 -1.52 -10.62 -18.57
CA GLU A 420 -0.38 -11.55 -18.51
C GLU A 420 0.12 -11.75 -17.07
N LEU A 421 0.05 -10.71 -16.23
CA LEU A 421 0.36 -10.83 -14.80
C LEU A 421 -0.62 -11.73 -14.03
N LEU A 422 -1.80 -11.97 -14.60
CA LEU A 422 -2.85 -12.81 -14.04
C LEU A 422 -2.84 -14.23 -14.60
N ALA A 423 -2.03 -14.54 -15.63
CA ALA A 423 -2.06 -15.82 -16.34
C ALA A 423 -1.81 -17.04 -15.44
N ASP A 424 -0.97 -16.90 -14.42
CA ASP A 424 -0.65 -17.96 -13.44
C ASP A 424 -1.43 -17.85 -12.13
N ARG A 425 -2.45 -16.98 -12.08
CA ARG A 425 -3.21 -16.70 -10.86
C ARG A 425 -4.64 -17.17 -11.02
N ARG A 426 -5.20 -17.70 -9.94
CA ARG A 426 -6.62 -18.04 -9.92
C ARG A 426 -7.44 -16.77 -9.71
N ILE A 427 -8.20 -16.39 -10.73
CA ILE A 427 -9.18 -15.33 -10.65
C ILE A 427 -10.53 -15.96 -10.34
N TYR A 428 -11.12 -15.57 -9.22
CA TYR A 428 -12.41 -16.08 -8.77
C TYR A 428 -13.58 -15.26 -9.31
N LEU A 429 -13.39 -13.95 -9.46
CA LEU A 429 -14.42 -13.02 -9.90
C LEU A 429 -13.77 -11.82 -10.59
N VAL A 430 -14.41 -11.37 -11.68
CA VAL A 430 -14.10 -10.09 -12.34
C VAL A 430 -15.39 -9.28 -12.36
N SER A 431 -15.29 -8.01 -11.93
CA SER A 431 -16.43 -7.10 -11.91
C SER A 431 -16.06 -5.77 -12.55
N GLN A 432 -16.94 -5.27 -13.41
CA GLN A 432 -16.85 -3.93 -13.99
C GLN A 432 -18.23 -3.29 -13.96
N ALA A 433 -18.34 -2.11 -13.35
CA ALA A 433 -19.57 -1.37 -13.31
C ALA A 433 -19.80 -0.54 -14.61
N ALA A 434 -21.06 -0.23 -14.91
CA ALA A 434 -21.42 0.53 -16.10
C ALA A 434 -20.98 2.00 -16.06
N ASN A 435 -20.66 2.53 -14.87
CA ASN A 435 -20.13 3.88 -14.67
C ASN A 435 -18.71 4.10 -15.20
N ASP A 436 -18.04 3.02 -15.62
CA ASP A 436 -16.71 3.02 -16.24
C ASP A 436 -15.58 3.58 -15.35
N LEU A 437 -15.76 3.52 -14.04
CA LEU A 437 -14.82 4.04 -13.04
C LEU A 437 -13.93 2.98 -12.40
N ASN A 438 -14.32 1.70 -12.47
CA ASN A 438 -13.56 0.63 -11.85
C ASN A 438 -13.53 -0.66 -12.70
N LEU A 439 -12.48 -1.44 -12.46
CA LEU A 439 -12.37 -2.84 -12.86
C LEU A 439 -11.74 -3.60 -11.69
N THR A 440 -12.42 -4.63 -11.21
CA THR A 440 -12.02 -5.36 -10.00
C THR A 440 -11.80 -6.82 -10.28
N PHE A 441 -10.71 -7.36 -9.73
CA PHE A 441 -10.34 -8.78 -9.75
C PHE A 441 -10.33 -9.32 -8.33
N VAL A 442 -10.91 -10.50 -8.11
CA VAL A 442 -10.79 -11.21 -6.83
C VAL A 442 -9.86 -12.41 -7.01
N VAL A 443 -8.80 -12.43 -6.20
CA VAL A 443 -7.70 -13.40 -6.25
C VAL A 443 -7.43 -13.96 -4.84
N ASP A 444 -6.54 -14.95 -4.72
CA ASP A 444 -6.06 -15.41 -3.42
C ASP A 444 -5.43 -14.26 -2.61
N GLN A 445 -5.65 -14.23 -1.30
CA GLN A 445 -5.28 -13.09 -0.46
C GLN A 445 -3.78 -12.78 -0.46
N ASP A 446 -2.93 -13.81 -0.50
CA ASP A 446 -1.47 -13.69 -0.51
C ASP A 446 -0.91 -13.05 -1.79
N GLN A 447 -1.70 -13.07 -2.87
CA GLN A 447 -1.33 -12.49 -4.17
C GLN A 447 -1.71 -11.00 -4.29
N GLY A 448 -2.59 -10.50 -3.42
CA GLY A 448 -3.18 -9.17 -3.53
C GLY A 448 -2.15 -8.03 -3.58
N ASP A 449 -1.21 -7.97 -2.63
CA ASP A 449 -0.21 -6.88 -2.58
C ASP A 449 0.72 -6.87 -3.79
N ARG A 450 1.20 -8.05 -4.19
CA ARG A 450 2.07 -8.17 -5.38
C ARG A 450 1.35 -7.76 -6.65
N LEU A 451 0.08 -8.08 -6.75
CA LEU A 451 -0.74 -7.68 -7.90
C LEU A 451 -0.92 -6.17 -7.94
N VAL A 452 -1.17 -5.52 -6.78
CA VAL A 452 -1.24 -4.06 -6.69
C VAL A 452 0.05 -3.41 -7.15
N GLU A 453 1.21 -3.87 -6.66
CA GLU A 453 2.52 -3.30 -7.02
C GLU A 453 2.75 -3.41 -8.54
N SER A 454 2.53 -4.59 -9.11
CA SER A 454 2.73 -4.84 -10.54
C SER A 454 1.76 -4.04 -11.43
N LEU A 455 0.48 -3.96 -11.06
CA LEU A 455 -0.52 -3.20 -11.80
C LEU A 455 -0.28 -1.69 -11.66
N HIS A 456 0.13 -1.23 -10.48
CA HIS A 456 0.46 0.17 -10.25
C HIS A 456 1.66 0.61 -11.11
N GLU A 457 2.73 -0.18 -11.14
CA GLU A 457 3.91 0.09 -11.96
C GLU A 457 3.57 0.16 -13.46
N LEU A 458 2.67 -0.72 -13.90
CA LEU A 458 2.31 -0.82 -15.32
C LEU A 458 1.32 0.25 -15.78
N LEU A 459 0.36 0.65 -14.91
CA LEU A 459 -0.81 1.43 -15.34
C LEU A 459 -0.83 2.86 -14.81
N VAL A 460 -0.15 3.14 -13.69
CA VAL A 460 -0.10 4.50 -13.10
C VAL A 460 1.14 5.22 -13.62
N GLU A 461 1.06 5.69 -14.87
CA GLU A 461 2.15 6.43 -15.52
C GLU A 461 2.07 7.92 -15.24
N PRO A 462 3.21 8.58 -14.90
CA PRO A 462 3.26 10.04 -14.85
C PRO A 462 3.24 10.60 -16.29
N VAL A 463 2.23 11.39 -16.61
CA VAL A 463 2.22 12.25 -17.80
C VAL A 463 2.96 13.55 -17.45
N ARG A 464 3.73 14.14 -18.39
CA ARG A 464 4.31 15.47 -18.19
C ARG A 464 3.20 16.47 -17.89
N ASP A 465 3.35 17.28 -16.83
CA ASP A 465 2.37 18.26 -16.37
C ASP A 465 1.01 17.65 -15.96
N ASP A 466 1.03 16.45 -15.34
CA ASP A 466 -0.17 15.78 -14.87
C ASP A 466 -0.83 16.61 -13.74
N LEU A 467 -2.03 17.10 -14.00
CA LEU A 467 -2.81 17.88 -13.03
C LEU A 467 -3.44 16.99 -11.93
N VAL A 468 -3.45 15.67 -12.14
CA VAL A 468 -4.11 14.68 -11.28
C VAL A 468 -3.10 13.96 -10.40
N LEU A 469 -1.98 13.48 -10.99
CA LEU A 469 -0.95 12.73 -10.28
C LEU A 469 0.17 13.65 -9.79
N GLY A 470 0.22 13.85 -8.49
CA GLY A 470 1.25 14.62 -7.80
C GLY A 470 2.56 13.83 -7.56
N PRO A 471 3.40 14.31 -6.62
CA PRO A 471 4.63 13.64 -6.24
C PRO A 471 4.38 12.26 -5.62
N THR A 472 5.41 11.41 -5.63
CA THR A 472 5.37 10.13 -4.91
C THR A 472 5.46 10.35 -3.39
N TRP A 473 5.04 9.33 -2.62
CA TRP A 473 5.20 9.35 -1.16
C TRP A 473 6.64 9.64 -0.75
N SER A 474 7.61 9.00 -1.38
CA SER A 474 9.03 9.21 -1.10
C SER A 474 9.48 10.65 -1.37
N GLN A 475 9.00 11.27 -2.45
CA GLN A 475 9.32 12.67 -2.78
C GLN A 475 8.73 13.68 -1.79
N LEU A 476 7.57 13.37 -1.19
CA LEU A 476 6.92 14.27 -0.22
C LEU A 476 7.64 14.33 1.13
N PHE A 477 8.27 13.23 1.56
CA PHE A 477 8.83 13.08 2.91
C PHE A 477 10.36 12.92 2.94
N GLN A 478 11.03 12.96 1.79
CA GLN A 478 12.50 13.07 1.79
C GLN A 478 12.90 14.49 2.24
N PRO A 479 13.90 14.62 3.14
CA PRO A 479 14.50 15.91 3.41
C PRO A 479 14.99 16.54 2.10
N ALA A 480 14.86 17.84 1.97
CA ALA A 480 15.25 18.61 0.78
C ALA A 480 16.78 18.60 0.45
N GLU A 481 17.54 17.66 1.02
CA GLU A 481 18.99 17.54 0.86
C GLU A 481 19.47 16.45 -0.09
N VAL A 482 18.58 15.77 -0.78
CA VAL A 482 18.97 15.12 -2.04
C VAL A 482 18.06 15.70 -3.12
N ALA A 483 18.33 16.94 -3.48
CA ALA A 483 18.09 17.33 -4.84
C ALA A 483 18.81 16.27 -5.68
N VAL A 484 18.05 15.29 -6.22
CA VAL A 484 18.45 14.65 -7.44
C VAL A 484 18.61 15.84 -8.38
N THR A 485 19.84 16.33 -8.46
CA THR A 485 20.25 17.11 -9.62
C THR A 485 19.78 16.28 -10.77
N THR A 486 18.71 16.70 -11.42
CA THR A 486 18.39 16.29 -12.76
C THR A 486 19.51 16.82 -13.62
N SER A 487 20.70 16.22 -13.43
CA SER A 487 21.78 16.39 -14.39
C SER A 487 21.17 15.89 -15.67
N ARG A 488 21.04 16.80 -16.63
CA ARG A 488 20.57 16.43 -17.97
C ARG A 488 21.32 15.18 -18.38
N PRO A 489 20.67 14.15 -18.89
CA PRO A 489 21.36 12.95 -19.31
C PRO A 489 22.55 13.32 -20.20
N TRP A 490 23.66 12.60 -20.10
CA TRP A 490 24.86 12.90 -20.84
C TRP A 490 24.61 13.11 -22.35
N TRP A 491 23.66 12.37 -22.93
CA TRP A 491 23.26 12.46 -24.32
C TRP A 491 22.50 13.75 -24.66
N GLU A 492 21.79 14.36 -23.73
CA GLU A 492 21.21 15.70 -23.91
C GLU A 492 22.30 16.78 -23.83
N VAL A 493 23.23 16.66 -22.88
CA VAL A 493 24.34 17.60 -22.72
C VAL A 493 25.24 17.57 -23.95
N ARG A 494 25.49 16.40 -24.50
CA ARG A 494 26.37 16.20 -25.67
C ARG A 494 25.59 16.12 -27.00
N ARG A 495 24.37 16.61 -27.07
CA ARG A 495 23.48 16.48 -28.22
C ARG A 495 24.13 16.95 -29.54
N ALA A 496 24.83 18.10 -29.54
CA ALA A 496 25.49 18.61 -30.73
C ALA A 496 26.57 17.67 -31.24
N GLN A 497 27.41 17.13 -30.35
CA GLN A 497 28.45 16.15 -30.70
C GLN A 497 27.85 14.85 -31.24
N LEU A 498 26.75 14.38 -30.66
CA LEU A 498 26.05 13.18 -31.11
C LEU A 498 25.47 13.36 -32.53
N LEU A 499 24.88 14.52 -32.80
CA LEU A 499 24.38 14.85 -34.15
C LEU A 499 25.49 14.91 -35.17
N GLU A 500 26.67 15.44 -34.83
CA GLU A 500 27.83 15.47 -35.67
C GLU A 500 28.36 14.06 -35.95
N LEU A 501 28.49 13.20 -34.92
CA LEU A 501 28.87 11.79 -35.06
C LEU A 501 27.92 10.99 -35.94
N MET A 502 26.66 11.38 -35.98
CA MET A 502 25.64 10.69 -36.80
C MET A 502 25.54 11.17 -38.23
N GLN A 503 26.29 12.21 -38.64
CA GLN A 503 26.31 12.67 -40.02
C GLN A 503 26.75 11.54 -40.96
N GLY A 504 25.94 11.25 -41.97
CA GLY A 504 26.18 10.18 -42.94
C GLY A 504 25.95 8.75 -42.39
N ARG A 505 25.39 8.57 -41.20
CA ARG A 505 25.04 7.27 -40.61
C ARG A 505 23.53 7.16 -40.46
N HIS A 506 22.99 5.97 -40.70
CA HIS A 506 21.54 5.72 -40.54
C HIS A 506 21.17 5.34 -39.10
N CYS A 507 22.01 4.59 -38.41
CA CYS A 507 21.83 4.18 -37.01
C CYS A 507 23.19 3.85 -36.38
N ALA A 508 23.29 4.04 -35.04
CA ALA A 508 24.45 3.62 -34.28
C ALA A 508 24.07 3.48 -32.78
N TYR A 509 24.76 2.57 -32.10
CA TYR A 509 24.81 2.57 -30.64
C TYR A 509 25.94 3.49 -30.18
N VAL A 510 25.64 4.40 -29.25
CA VAL A 510 26.63 5.33 -28.71
C VAL A 510 26.73 5.10 -27.19
N TYR A 511 27.95 4.93 -26.71
CA TYR A 511 28.24 4.72 -25.29
C TYR A 511 29.08 5.89 -24.76
N ASP A 512 28.78 6.34 -23.53
CA ASP A 512 29.57 7.34 -22.83
C ASP A 512 30.57 6.66 -21.89
N GLY A 513 31.85 6.80 -22.21
CA GLY A 513 32.93 6.14 -21.47
C GLY A 513 33.05 6.63 -20.01
N GLU A 514 32.73 7.90 -19.75
CA GLU A 514 32.76 8.41 -18.36
C GLU A 514 31.64 7.83 -17.51
N THR A 515 30.44 7.79 -18.02
CA THR A 515 29.31 7.10 -17.34
C THR A 515 29.66 5.64 -17.04
N LEU A 516 30.34 4.94 -17.96
CA LEU A 516 30.77 3.56 -17.74
C LEU A 516 31.76 3.47 -16.57
N ARG A 517 32.78 4.35 -16.53
CA ARG A 517 33.77 4.40 -15.44
C ARG A 517 33.12 4.75 -14.10
N GLU A 518 32.20 5.73 -14.08
CA GLU A 518 31.45 6.08 -12.87
C GLU A 518 30.69 4.89 -12.29
N ARG A 519 30.01 4.12 -13.13
CA ARG A 519 29.26 2.91 -12.69
C ARG A 519 30.22 1.83 -12.16
N CYS A 520 31.37 1.63 -12.77
CA CYS A 520 32.38 0.70 -12.25
C CYS A 520 32.88 1.12 -10.87
N ARG A 521 33.18 2.41 -10.67
CA ARG A 521 33.63 2.95 -9.38
C ARG A 521 32.55 2.84 -8.31
N GLU A 522 31.27 3.11 -8.66
CA GLU A 522 30.13 2.98 -7.78
C GLU A 522 29.99 1.53 -7.27
N LEU A 523 30.05 0.54 -8.14
CA LEU A 523 29.99 -0.87 -7.75
C LEU A 523 31.17 -1.28 -6.87
N ARG A 524 32.38 -0.80 -7.16
CA ARG A 524 33.59 -1.08 -6.36
C ARG A 524 33.61 -0.37 -5.01
N SER A 525 32.75 0.61 -4.79
CA SER A 525 32.67 1.30 -3.48
C SER A 525 32.01 0.47 -2.39
N MET A 526 31.31 -0.61 -2.74
CA MET A 526 30.74 -1.57 -1.77
C MET A 526 31.86 -2.31 -1.04
N ARG A 527 31.90 -2.17 0.29
CA ARG A 527 32.98 -2.72 1.13
C ARG A 527 32.75 -4.18 1.53
N SER A 528 31.50 -4.63 1.56
CA SER A 528 31.13 -6.02 1.82
C SER A 528 31.45 -6.95 0.65
N ILE A 529 31.69 -6.39 -0.57
CA ILE A 529 31.96 -7.13 -1.81
C ILE A 529 33.44 -7.06 -2.12
N ALA A 530 34.13 -8.20 -2.05
CA ALA A 530 35.55 -8.28 -2.33
C ALA A 530 35.90 -8.15 -3.82
N ARG A 531 35.00 -8.58 -4.71
CA ARG A 531 35.19 -8.56 -6.18
C ARG A 531 33.87 -8.36 -6.91
N VAL A 532 33.91 -7.53 -7.92
CA VAL A 532 32.80 -7.35 -8.89
C VAL A 532 33.24 -7.90 -10.23
N SER A 533 32.42 -8.77 -10.82
CA SER A 533 32.63 -9.34 -12.15
C SER A 533 31.63 -8.75 -13.15
N TYR A 534 32.12 -8.28 -14.28
CA TYR A 534 31.28 -7.79 -15.37
C TYR A 534 30.84 -8.95 -16.27
N ALA A 535 29.52 -9.18 -16.35
CA ALA A 535 28.95 -10.19 -17.24
C ALA A 535 29.00 -9.71 -18.69
N MET A 536 29.98 -10.17 -19.45
CA MET A 536 30.27 -9.63 -20.80
C MET A 536 29.16 -9.88 -21.82
N LYS A 537 28.27 -10.82 -21.58
CA LYS A 537 27.05 -11.01 -22.41
C LYS A 537 26.19 -9.75 -22.52
N ALA A 538 26.30 -8.82 -21.59
CA ALA A 538 25.60 -7.53 -21.63
C ALA A 538 26.12 -6.63 -22.76
N ASN A 539 27.45 -6.54 -22.94
CA ASN A 539 28.07 -5.83 -24.03
C ASN A 539 29.52 -6.33 -24.26
N PRO A 540 29.76 -7.17 -25.28
CA PRO A 540 31.08 -7.75 -25.56
C PRO A 540 31.98 -6.83 -26.38
N HIS A 541 31.67 -5.54 -26.53
CA HIS A 541 32.50 -4.62 -27.34
C HIS A 541 33.89 -4.46 -26.71
N PRO A 542 34.99 -4.58 -27.49
CA PRO A 542 36.37 -4.55 -26.98
C PRO A 542 36.68 -3.32 -26.13
N GLN A 543 36.19 -2.13 -26.50
CA GLN A 543 36.42 -0.92 -25.73
C GLN A 543 35.71 -0.94 -24.37
N VAL A 544 34.50 -1.54 -24.27
CA VAL A 544 33.81 -1.74 -23.02
C VAL A 544 34.60 -2.69 -22.11
N LEU A 545 35.08 -3.82 -22.66
CA LEU A 545 35.86 -4.79 -21.89
C LEU A 545 37.16 -4.19 -21.36
N ARG A 546 37.86 -3.36 -22.17
CA ARG A 546 39.06 -2.63 -21.72
C ARG A 546 38.71 -1.68 -20.57
N THR A 547 37.69 -0.86 -20.77
CA THR A 547 37.30 0.15 -19.75
C THR A 547 36.92 -0.52 -18.40
N VAL A 548 36.13 -1.58 -18.42
CA VAL A 548 35.73 -2.25 -17.15
C VAL A 548 36.92 -2.96 -16.49
N SER A 549 37.85 -3.52 -17.28
CA SER A 549 39.07 -4.13 -16.76
C SER A 549 40.04 -3.07 -16.22
N GLU A 550 40.21 -1.93 -16.88
CA GLU A 550 41.02 -0.78 -16.41
C GLU A 550 40.47 -0.21 -15.08
N GLU A 551 39.16 -0.18 -14.92
CA GLU A 551 38.50 0.21 -13.66
C GLU A 551 38.55 -0.89 -12.60
N GLY A 552 39.20 -2.03 -12.87
CA GLY A 552 39.50 -3.09 -11.90
C GLY A 552 38.36 -4.08 -11.65
N LEU A 553 37.40 -4.23 -12.57
CA LEU A 553 36.41 -5.29 -12.51
C LEU A 553 36.99 -6.58 -13.13
N ALA A 554 36.59 -7.72 -12.58
CA ALA A 554 36.79 -9.03 -13.19
C ALA A 554 35.77 -9.24 -14.31
N LEU A 555 35.93 -10.32 -15.11
CA LEU A 555 35.04 -10.64 -16.21
C LEU A 555 34.34 -11.99 -16.00
N GLU A 556 33.06 -12.05 -16.33
CA GLU A 556 32.28 -13.30 -16.33
C GLU A 556 31.86 -13.62 -17.76
N CYS A 557 32.08 -14.87 -18.15
CA CYS A 557 31.83 -15.41 -19.49
C CYS A 557 30.92 -16.65 -19.40
N VAL A 558 30.02 -16.81 -20.35
CA VAL A 558 29.08 -17.94 -20.39
C VAL A 558 29.31 -18.89 -21.57
N SER A 559 30.25 -18.58 -22.46
CA SER A 559 30.60 -19.41 -23.60
C SER A 559 32.08 -19.32 -23.93
N ARG A 560 32.60 -20.31 -24.69
CA ARG A 560 33.97 -20.31 -25.18
C ARG A 560 34.25 -19.10 -26.05
N GLY A 561 33.33 -18.71 -26.94
CA GLY A 561 33.51 -17.54 -27.80
C GLY A 561 33.66 -16.23 -27.03
N GLU A 562 33.01 -16.12 -25.85
CA GLU A 562 33.21 -14.99 -24.93
C GLU A 562 34.61 -15.03 -24.30
N LEU A 563 35.07 -16.19 -23.85
CA LEU A 563 36.42 -16.37 -23.32
C LEU A 563 37.49 -16.00 -24.36
N GLU A 564 37.35 -16.49 -25.59
CA GLU A 564 38.26 -16.16 -26.72
C GLU A 564 38.31 -14.65 -26.94
N ARG A 565 37.16 -13.98 -26.96
CA ARG A 565 37.07 -12.50 -27.09
C ARG A 565 37.77 -11.76 -25.95
N VAL A 566 37.65 -12.26 -24.72
CA VAL A 566 38.35 -11.67 -23.54
C VAL A 566 39.87 -11.74 -23.77
N PHE A 567 40.41 -12.92 -24.08
CA PHE A 567 41.86 -13.08 -24.25
C PHE A 567 42.41 -12.35 -25.50
N GLU A 568 41.63 -12.23 -26.58
CA GLU A 568 41.96 -11.39 -27.71
C GLU A 568 42.01 -9.90 -27.38
N THR A 569 41.04 -9.44 -26.61
CA THR A 569 40.88 -8.02 -26.23
C THR A 569 41.87 -7.58 -25.15
N LEU A 570 42.17 -8.49 -24.22
CA LEU A 570 43.00 -8.29 -23.01
C LEU A 570 44.03 -9.41 -22.90
N PRO A 571 45.05 -9.45 -23.77
CA PRO A 571 46.01 -10.58 -23.87
C PRO A 571 46.84 -10.75 -22.60
N GLY A 572 46.89 -9.74 -21.70
CA GLY A 572 47.62 -9.79 -20.44
C GLY A 572 46.72 -10.01 -19.20
N ILE A 573 45.44 -10.31 -19.39
CA ILE A 573 44.54 -10.53 -18.23
C ILE A 573 44.95 -11.78 -17.46
N ASP A 574 44.98 -11.66 -16.13
CA ASP A 574 45.14 -12.82 -15.26
C ASP A 574 43.91 -13.74 -15.40
N PRO A 575 44.07 -15.03 -15.79
CA PRO A 575 42.95 -15.96 -15.90
C PRO A 575 42.13 -16.12 -14.61
N GLN A 576 42.70 -15.83 -13.43
CA GLN A 576 41.98 -15.82 -12.16
C GLN A 576 41.02 -14.65 -12.02
N HIS A 577 41.07 -13.63 -12.88
CA HIS A 577 40.09 -12.56 -13.01
C HIS A 577 39.02 -12.86 -14.06
N VAL A 578 39.00 -14.07 -14.60
CA VAL A 578 37.97 -14.53 -15.54
C VAL A 578 37.22 -15.70 -14.95
N LEU A 579 35.92 -15.56 -14.76
CA LEU A 579 35.00 -16.59 -14.27
C LEU A 579 34.20 -17.14 -15.46
N TYR A 580 34.26 -18.45 -15.69
CA TYR A 580 33.46 -19.13 -16.68
C TYR A 580 32.28 -19.81 -16.04
N THR A 581 31.05 -19.32 -16.36
CA THR A 581 29.78 -19.78 -15.81
C THR A 581 28.88 -20.36 -16.91
N PRO A 582 29.28 -21.42 -17.58
CA PRO A 582 28.52 -21.99 -18.69
C PRO A 582 27.26 -22.68 -18.22
N ASN A 583 26.28 -22.79 -19.12
CA ASN A 583 25.11 -23.65 -18.93
C ASN A 583 25.12 -24.70 -20.05
N PHE A 584 25.12 -25.98 -19.71
CA PHE A 584 25.12 -27.11 -20.66
C PHE A 584 26.25 -27.09 -21.66
N ALA A 585 27.43 -26.63 -21.26
CA ALA A 585 28.59 -26.60 -22.15
C ALA A 585 29.12 -28.01 -22.45
N PRO A 586 29.69 -28.26 -23.67
CA PRO A 586 30.31 -29.51 -24.01
C PRO A 586 31.68 -29.67 -23.30
N ARG A 587 32.17 -30.91 -23.23
CA ARG A 587 33.43 -31.28 -22.55
C ARG A 587 34.63 -30.43 -23.01
N GLU A 588 34.72 -30.16 -24.30
CA GLU A 588 35.83 -29.42 -24.93
C GLU A 588 35.92 -27.98 -24.44
N GLU A 589 34.82 -27.34 -24.12
CA GLU A 589 34.82 -25.96 -23.59
C GLU A 589 35.35 -25.92 -22.14
N TYR A 590 34.93 -26.85 -21.29
CA TYR A 590 35.52 -27.01 -19.95
C TYR A 590 37.02 -27.30 -20.01
N ALA A 591 37.43 -28.23 -20.86
CA ALA A 591 38.83 -28.58 -21.05
C ALA A 591 39.65 -27.37 -21.50
N TRP A 592 39.11 -26.57 -22.44
CA TRP A 592 39.76 -25.38 -23.00
C TRP A 592 39.94 -24.28 -21.93
N ALA A 593 38.90 -24.03 -21.12
CA ALA A 593 38.93 -23.03 -20.03
C ALA A 593 39.91 -23.44 -18.92
N LEU A 594 39.83 -24.70 -18.45
CA LEU A 594 40.71 -25.26 -17.39
C LEU A 594 42.20 -25.30 -17.82
N ALA A 595 42.47 -25.57 -19.11
CA ALA A 595 43.85 -25.55 -19.64
C ALA A 595 44.49 -24.15 -19.59
N ARG A 596 43.69 -23.09 -19.56
CA ARG A 596 44.12 -21.68 -19.48
C ARG A 596 44.09 -21.12 -18.04
N GLY A 597 43.74 -21.93 -17.07
CA GLY A 597 43.68 -21.51 -15.66
C GLY A 597 42.49 -20.63 -15.30
N VAL A 598 41.46 -20.61 -16.15
CA VAL A 598 40.22 -19.87 -15.89
C VAL A 598 39.46 -20.52 -14.72
N GLN A 599 38.85 -19.73 -13.87
CA GLN A 599 37.94 -20.23 -12.83
C GLN A 599 36.65 -20.75 -13.48
N VAL A 600 36.22 -21.96 -13.11
CA VAL A 600 35.08 -22.63 -13.77
C VAL A 600 33.97 -22.93 -12.76
N THR A 601 32.74 -22.59 -13.11
CA THR A 601 31.52 -22.91 -12.37
C THR A 601 30.80 -24.08 -13.05
N LEU A 602 30.41 -25.09 -12.26
CA LEU A 602 29.55 -26.19 -12.71
C LEU A 602 28.10 -25.86 -12.32
N ASP A 603 27.21 -25.92 -13.29
CA ASP A 603 25.78 -25.59 -13.08
C ASP A 603 24.89 -26.82 -12.88
N SER A 604 25.44 -28.02 -13.00
CA SER A 604 24.73 -29.30 -12.86
C SER A 604 25.68 -30.42 -12.48
N LEU A 605 25.11 -31.57 -12.11
CA LEU A 605 25.85 -32.82 -11.82
C LEU A 605 26.53 -33.40 -13.06
N HIS A 606 25.99 -33.17 -14.25
CA HIS A 606 26.43 -33.84 -15.47
C HIS A 606 27.94 -33.73 -15.73
N PRO A 607 28.58 -32.54 -15.71
CA PRO A 607 30.01 -32.46 -16.01
C PRO A 607 30.88 -33.22 -15.04
N ILE A 608 30.61 -33.13 -13.75
CA ILE A 608 31.44 -33.77 -12.71
C ILE A 608 31.30 -35.31 -12.69
N GLU A 609 30.11 -35.81 -13.05
CA GLU A 609 29.86 -37.25 -13.15
C GLU A 609 30.39 -37.89 -14.47
N GLN A 610 30.27 -37.17 -15.57
CA GLN A 610 30.64 -37.70 -16.88
C GLN A 610 32.12 -37.53 -17.25
N TRP A 611 32.77 -36.46 -16.73
CA TRP A 611 34.13 -36.10 -17.06
C TRP A 611 34.98 -35.79 -15.82
N PRO A 612 34.98 -36.67 -14.78
CA PRO A 612 35.64 -36.40 -13.51
C PRO A 612 37.14 -36.11 -13.67
N GLU A 613 37.79 -36.70 -14.66
CA GLU A 613 39.22 -36.51 -14.93
C GLU A 613 39.60 -35.06 -15.28
N LEU A 614 38.64 -34.26 -15.83
CA LEU A 614 38.89 -32.86 -16.15
C LEU A 614 39.05 -32.00 -14.91
N PHE A 615 38.43 -32.40 -13.81
CA PHE A 615 38.35 -31.62 -12.58
C PHE A 615 39.30 -32.13 -11.49
N SER A 616 40.00 -33.22 -11.76
CA SER A 616 40.92 -33.80 -10.79
C SER A 616 42.04 -32.83 -10.39
N GLY A 617 42.20 -32.60 -9.09
CA GLY A 617 43.14 -31.64 -8.50
C GLY A 617 42.81 -30.16 -8.79
N ARG A 618 41.62 -29.86 -9.35
CA ARG A 618 41.21 -28.49 -9.68
C ARG A 618 40.32 -27.86 -8.63
N ASN A 619 40.45 -26.55 -8.53
CA ASN A 619 39.49 -25.72 -7.79
C ASN A 619 38.32 -25.35 -8.71
N ILE A 620 37.11 -25.61 -8.27
CA ILE A 620 35.87 -25.35 -9.02
C ILE A 620 34.87 -24.55 -8.18
N PHE A 621 33.97 -23.88 -8.87
CA PHE A 621 32.76 -23.30 -8.30
C PHE A 621 31.56 -24.21 -8.62
N VAL A 622 30.53 -24.17 -7.80
CA VAL A 622 29.24 -24.81 -8.07
C VAL A 622 28.14 -23.76 -8.04
N ARG A 623 27.27 -23.79 -9.04
CA ARG A 623 26.06 -23.00 -9.04
C ARG A 623 24.95 -23.76 -8.34
N LEU A 624 24.34 -23.15 -7.33
CA LEU A 624 23.25 -23.72 -6.53
C LEU A 624 21.95 -23.03 -6.89
N ASP A 625 20.85 -23.79 -6.88
CA ASP A 625 19.50 -23.23 -6.93
C ASP A 625 19.01 -22.90 -5.53
N PRO A 626 18.79 -21.62 -5.16
CA PRO A 626 18.29 -21.23 -3.84
C PRO A 626 16.81 -21.56 -3.61
N GLY A 627 16.10 -22.16 -4.59
CA GLY A 627 14.70 -22.58 -4.45
C GLY A 627 13.68 -21.46 -4.64
N GLY A 628 14.11 -20.21 -4.75
CA GLY A 628 13.24 -19.04 -4.99
C GLY A 628 13.85 -18.08 -6.00
N GLY A 629 13.22 -17.89 -7.14
CA GLY A 629 13.66 -16.92 -8.18
C GLY A 629 12.78 -15.68 -8.19
N ARG A 630 13.40 -14.48 -8.34
CA ARG A 630 12.72 -13.20 -8.55
C ARG A 630 13.19 -12.60 -9.88
N GLY A 631 12.28 -11.95 -10.62
CA GLY A 631 12.59 -11.28 -11.90
C GLY A 631 11.34 -10.69 -12.52
N HIS A 632 11.52 -9.72 -13.43
CA HIS A 632 10.42 -8.98 -14.08
C HIS A 632 9.49 -9.86 -14.93
N HIS A 633 9.93 -11.05 -15.36
CA HIS A 633 9.17 -11.99 -16.17
C HIS A 633 9.44 -13.43 -15.74
N GLN A 634 8.43 -14.31 -15.88
CA GLN A 634 8.53 -15.75 -15.62
C GLN A 634 9.68 -16.41 -16.41
N HIS A 635 9.87 -15.98 -17.66
CA HIS A 635 10.94 -16.48 -18.55
C HIS A 635 12.36 -16.02 -18.17
N VAL A 636 12.52 -15.08 -17.25
CA VAL A 636 13.81 -14.61 -16.70
C VAL A 636 14.06 -15.04 -15.26
N ARG A 637 13.21 -15.91 -14.71
CA ARG A 637 13.48 -16.56 -13.41
C ARG A 637 14.59 -17.60 -13.61
N THR A 638 15.68 -17.43 -12.87
CA THR A 638 16.86 -18.29 -12.95
C THR A 638 17.03 -19.21 -11.75
N ALA A 639 16.03 -19.29 -10.87
CA ALA A 639 15.97 -20.15 -9.68
C ALA A 639 14.54 -20.61 -9.39
N GLY A 640 14.38 -21.79 -8.75
CA GLY A 640 13.10 -22.37 -8.33
C GLY A 640 12.88 -23.79 -8.88
N SER A 641 11.86 -24.50 -8.40
CA SER A 641 11.61 -25.93 -8.66
C SER A 641 11.47 -26.33 -10.15
N GLN A 642 11.34 -25.35 -11.04
CA GLN A 642 11.31 -25.55 -12.51
C GLN A 642 12.48 -24.84 -13.20
N SER A 643 13.48 -24.37 -12.46
CA SER A 643 14.68 -23.77 -13.05
C SER A 643 15.52 -24.84 -13.71
N LYS A 644 16.02 -24.54 -14.92
CA LYS A 644 17.02 -25.36 -15.60
C LYS A 644 18.45 -25.08 -15.14
N PHE A 645 18.66 -24.16 -14.21
CA PHE A 645 19.96 -23.66 -13.80
C PHE A 645 20.26 -24.01 -12.34
N GLY A 646 21.49 -24.46 -12.10
CA GLY A 646 22.01 -24.72 -10.78
C GLY A 646 21.66 -26.12 -10.25
N VAL A 647 22.48 -26.61 -9.34
CA VAL A 647 22.28 -27.85 -8.62
C VAL A 647 21.16 -27.65 -7.60
N ALA A 648 20.13 -28.47 -7.66
CA ALA A 648 18.99 -28.41 -6.73
C ALA A 648 19.42 -28.79 -5.31
N GLN A 649 18.74 -28.26 -4.29
CA GLN A 649 19.09 -28.49 -2.89
C GLN A 649 19.16 -29.96 -2.51
N ASN A 650 18.25 -30.78 -3.03
CA ASN A 650 18.21 -32.23 -2.82
C ASN A 650 19.32 -33.02 -3.56
N GLU A 651 20.08 -32.38 -4.44
CA GLU A 651 21.20 -32.97 -5.18
C GLU A 651 22.57 -32.55 -4.65
N ILE A 652 22.64 -31.64 -3.66
CA ILE A 652 23.90 -31.11 -3.14
C ILE A 652 24.81 -32.22 -2.62
N ASP A 653 24.30 -33.14 -1.80
CA ASP A 653 25.11 -34.24 -1.25
C ASP A 653 25.68 -35.16 -2.34
N ARG A 654 24.90 -35.38 -3.40
CA ARG A 654 25.35 -36.16 -4.55
C ARG A 654 26.44 -35.43 -5.31
N PHE A 655 26.32 -34.10 -5.47
CA PHE A 655 27.32 -33.27 -6.13
C PHE A 655 28.63 -33.25 -5.35
N VAL A 656 28.60 -33.08 -4.02
CA VAL A 656 29.78 -33.11 -3.16
C VAL A 656 30.46 -34.46 -3.26
N THR A 657 29.71 -35.57 -3.18
CA THR A 657 30.25 -36.93 -3.32
C THR A 657 30.91 -37.14 -4.68
N ALA A 658 30.33 -36.62 -5.77
CA ALA A 658 30.93 -36.73 -7.10
C ALA A 658 32.21 -35.89 -7.24
N ALA A 659 32.23 -34.69 -6.68
CA ALA A 659 33.41 -33.83 -6.65
C ALA A 659 34.58 -34.46 -5.84
N ASP A 660 34.30 -35.05 -4.69
CA ASP A 660 35.29 -35.77 -3.87
C ASP A 660 35.89 -36.99 -4.63
N ARG A 661 35.02 -37.76 -5.31
CA ARG A 661 35.48 -38.89 -6.13
C ARG A 661 36.32 -38.43 -7.35
N ALA A 662 36.01 -37.29 -7.92
CA ALA A 662 36.81 -36.69 -9.01
C ALA A 662 38.11 -36.07 -8.50
N GLY A 663 38.31 -35.91 -7.19
CA GLY A 663 39.42 -35.17 -6.62
C GLY A 663 39.37 -33.67 -6.83
N ALA A 664 38.20 -33.12 -7.10
CA ALA A 664 37.97 -31.69 -7.28
C ALA A 664 37.74 -30.99 -5.93
N ARG A 665 38.16 -29.72 -5.82
CA ARG A 665 37.90 -28.91 -4.60
C ARG A 665 36.89 -27.83 -4.93
N ILE A 666 35.73 -27.84 -4.25
CA ILE A 666 34.72 -26.82 -4.38
C ILE A 666 35.14 -25.63 -3.52
N VAL A 667 35.67 -24.56 -4.14
CA VAL A 667 36.19 -23.36 -3.47
C VAL A 667 35.23 -22.19 -3.50
N GLY A 668 34.20 -22.22 -4.37
CA GLY A 668 33.20 -21.17 -4.48
C GLY A 668 31.80 -21.70 -4.68
N LEU A 669 30.83 -20.99 -4.11
CA LEU A 669 29.41 -21.19 -4.31
C LEU A 669 28.85 -20.02 -5.10
N HIS A 670 28.09 -20.30 -6.15
CA HIS A 670 27.44 -19.30 -6.98
C HIS A 670 25.93 -19.52 -6.95
N ALA A 671 25.17 -18.44 -6.84
CA ALA A 671 23.74 -18.45 -7.11
C ALA A 671 23.29 -17.16 -7.80
N HIS A 672 22.25 -17.25 -8.60
CA HIS A 672 21.73 -16.11 -9.34
C HIS A 672 20.21 -16.07 -9.18
N ALA A 673 19.71 -15.06 -8.46
CA ALA A 673 18.31 -14.97 -8.06
C ALA A 673 17.39 -14.39 -9.16
N GLY A 674 17.93 -13.76 -10.20
CA GLY A 674 17.15 -13.16 -11.29
C GLY A 674 17.76 -11.90 -11.88
N SER A 675 17.01 -11.19 -12.72
CA SER A 675 17.45 -9.98 -13.41
C SER A 675 16.52 -8.79 -13.13
N GLY A 676 17.09 -7.57 -13.12
CA GLY A 676 16.32 -6.33 -12.93
C GLY A 676 15.76 -6.15 -11.51
N ILE A 677 16.43 -6.66 -10.49
CA ILE A 677 15.99 -6.65 -9.11
C ILE A 677 16.29 -5.27 -8.47
N LEU A 678 15.28 -4.64 -7.88
CA LEU A 678 15.37 -3.32 -7.26
C LEU A 678 15.22 -3.35 -5.71
N THR A 679 15.06 -4.57 -5.12
CA THR A 679 14.91 -4.77 -3.67
C THR A 679 16.11 -5.51 -3.10
N LEU A 680 16.51 -5.21 -1.87
CA LEU A 680 17.71 -5.78 -1.23
C LEU A 680 17.56 -7.26 -0.88
N ASP A 681 16.33 -7.69 -0.54
CA ASP A 681 16.02 -9.00 0.04
C ASP A 681 16.56 -10.17 -0.79
N SER A 682 16.59 -10.04 -2.12
CA SER A 682 17.02 -11.13 -3.01
C SER A 682 18.49 -11.54 -2.78
N TRP A 683 19.38 -10.57 -2.60
CA TRP A 683 20.80 -10.85 -2.32
C TRP A 683 21.03 -11.28 -0.88
N VAL A 684 20.32 -10.67 0.08
CA VAL A 684 20.37 -11.06 1.50
C VAL A 684 19.87 -12.50 1.67
N ASP A 685 18.75 -12.87 1.07
CA ASP A 685 18.22 -14.23 1.12
C ASP A 685 19.17 -15.23 0.43
N THR A 686 19.78 -14.84 -0.69
CA THR A 686 20.79 -15.67 -1.39
C THR A 686 22.04 -15.86 -0.52
N ALA A 687 22.52 -14.81 0.14
CA ALA A 687 23.66 -14.91 1.07
C ALA A 687 23.33 -15.82 2.26
N ARG A 688 22.17 -15.65 2.87
CA ARG A 688 21.69 -16.53 3.97
C ARG A 688 21.61 -17.99 3.56
N PHE A 689 21.07 -18.25 2.37
CA PHE A 689 21.03 -19.58 1.79
C PHE A 689 22.44 -20.19 1.67
N MET A 690 23.40 -19.47 1.07
CA MET A 690 24.77 -19.94 0.92
C MET A 690 25.45 -20.20 2.25
N ILE A 691 25.22 -19.33 3.26
CA ILE A 691 25.73 -19.52 4.61
C ILE A 691 25.13 -20.80 5.23
N ALA A 692 23.84 -21.05 5.05
CA ALA A 692 23.16 -22.23 5.60
C ALA A 692 23.72 -23.55 5.00
N VAL A 693 24.01 -23.58 3.70
CA VAL A 693 24.54 -24.79 3.04
C VAL A 693 26.06 -24.93 3.14
N ARG A 694 26.78 -23.90 3.61
CA ARG A 694 28.26 -23.88 3.66
C ARG A 694 28.89 -25.07 4.36
N ALA A 695 28.24 -25.60 5.38
CA ALA A 695 28.75 -26.76 6.13
C ALA A 695 28.98 -28.01 5.26
N GLN A 696 28.24 -28.13 4.15
CA GLN A 696 28.37 -29.20 3.16
C GLN A 696 29.58 -28.99 2.22
N PHE A 697 30.20 -27.80 2.22
CA PHE A 697 31.29 -27.39 1.32
C PHE A 697 32.50 -26.90 2.15
N PRO A 698 33.29 -27.77 2.76
CA PRO A 698 34.32 -27.39 3.70
C PRO A 698 35.45 -26.54 3.14
N HIS A 699 35.64 -26.56 1.80
CA HIS A 699 36.66 -25.79 1.10
C HIS A 699 36.12 -24.48 0.48
N ALA A 700 34.81 -24.23 0.55
CA ALA A 700 34.21 -23.01 -0.01
C ALA A 700 34.63 -21.77 0.80
N ARG A 701 35.22 -20.79 0.12
CA ARG A 701 35.69 -19.52 0.66
C ARG A 701 35.14 -18.30 -0.09
N VAL A 702 34.53 -18.53 -1.24
CA VAL A 702 33.97 -17.48 -2.12
C VAL A 702 32.48 -17.71 -2.26
N PHE A 703 31.69 -16.67 -2.03
CA PHE A 703 30.26 -16.64 -2.30
C PHE A 703 30.00 -15.64 -3.42
N ASP A 704 29.54 -16.14 -4.55
CA ASP A 704 29.13 -15.34 -5.69
C ASP A 704 27.60 -15.21 -5.69
N LEU A 705 27.10 -14.03 -5.32
CA LEU A 705 25.68 -13.74 -5.19
C LEU A 705 24.97 -13.48 -6.53
N GLY A 706 25.69 -13.62 -7.63
CA GLY A 706 25.19 -13.35 -8.96
C GLY A 706 24.98 -11.85 -9.25
N GLY A 707 24.45 -11.57 -10.39
CA GLY A 707 24.14 -10.22 -10.83
C GLY A 707 22.66 -9.87 -10.70
N GLY A 708 22.13 -9.22 -11.72
CA GLY A 708 20.71 -8.86 -11.79
C GLY A 708 20.34 -7.56 -11.11
N LEU A 709 21.34 -6.71 -10.78
CA LEU A 709 21.11 -5.37 -10.25
C LEU A 709 20.20 -4.57 -11.18
N GLY A 710 19.03 -4.16 -10.66
CA GLY A 710 18.03 -3.43 -11.44
C GLY A 710 18.44 -1.99 -11.70
N ILE A 711 18.18 -1.54 -12.91
CA ILE A 711 18.32 -0.14 -13.31
C ILE A 711 16.95 0.42 -13.68
N PRO A 712 16.72 1.75 -13.53
CA PRO A 712 15.50 2.37 -14.00
C PRO A 712 15.35 2.19 -15.51
N THR A 713 14.26 1.61 -15.94
CA THR A 713 13.92 1.50 -17.37
C THR A 713 13.28 2.77 -17.91
N ARG A 714 12.90 3.69 -17.01
CA ARG A 714 12.24 4.97 -17.32
C ARG A 714 12.94 6.12 -16.60
N GLN A 715 12.88 7.32 -17.17
CA GLN A 715 13.40 8.53 -16.53
C GLN A 715 12.67 8.80 -15.22
N GLY A 716 13.40 8.99 -14.11
CA GLY A 716 12.82 9.16 -12.76
C GLY A 716 12.44 7.86 -12.04
N GLY A 717 12.68 6.69 -12.65
CA GLY A 717 12.49 5.40 -12.00
C GLY A 717 13.44 5.18 -10.82
N ARG A 718 13.05 4.32 -9.87
CA ARG A 718 13.85 3.97 -8.69
C ARG A 718 15.13 3.24 -9.11
N ARG A 719 16.26 3.63 -8.53
CA ARG A 719 17.52 2.87 -8.60
C ARG A 719 17.63 1.95 -7.39
N LEU A 720 18.33 0.83 -7.57
CA LEU A 720 18.79 0.04 -6.43
C LEU A 720 19.76 0.88 -5.60
N ASP A 721 19.53 0.96 -4.29
CA ASP A 721 20.43 1.63 -3.34
C ASP A 721 21.59 0.71 -3.00
N LEU A 722 22.75 0.95 -3.65
CA LEU A 722 23.95 0.14 -3.45
C LEU A 722 24.56 0.32 -2.05
N SER A 723 24.37 1.47 -1.41
CA SER A 723 24.87 1.70 -0.06
C SER A 723 24.04 0.90 0.97
N ALA A 724 22.72 0.88 0.79
CA ALA A 724 21.84 0.06 1.61
C ALA A 724 22.08 -1.45 1.37
N LEU A 725 22.39 -1.85 0.12
CA LEU A 725 22.76 -3.23 -0.19
C LEU A 725 24.07 -3.62 0.49
N ASP A 726 25.09 -2.76 0.42
CA ASP A 726 26.39 -2.97 1.06
C ASP A 726 26.26 -3.15 2.60
N ALA A 727 25.45 -2.27 3.23
CA ALA A 727 25.16 -2.38 4.65
C ALA A 727 24.44 -3.69 5.02
N ALA A 728 23.43 -4.08 4.26
CA ALA A 728 22.65 -5.30 4.51
C ALA A 728 23.45 -6.60 4.26
N LEU A 729 24.47 -6.56 3.39
CA LEU A 729 25.36 -7.69 3.16
C LEU A 729 26.51 -7.74 4.19
N ALA A 730 26.81 -6.65 4.86
CA ALA A 730 27.81 -6.59 5.93
C ALA A 730 27.29 -7.18 7.25
N GLU A 731 25.97 -7.18 7.50
CA GLU A 731 25.30 -7.82 8.65
C GLU A 731 25.26 -9.34 8.50
#